data_b160cf2d258e3e638d8ce27268c618e7
#
_entry.id   b160cf2d258e3e638d8ce27268c618e7
#
_cell.length_a   1.000
_cell.length_b   1.000
_cell.length_c   1.000
_cell.angle_alpha   90.00
_cell.angle_beta   90.00
_cell.angle_gamma   90.00
#
_symmetry.space_group_name_H-M   'P 1'
#
loop_
_entity.id
_entity.type
_entity.pdbx_description
1 polymer ?
#
loop_
_entity_poly.entity_id
_entity_poly.type
_entity_poly.pdbx_seq_one_letter_code
_entity_poly.pdbx_strand_id
1 'polypeptide(L)'
;MSDSRKRHEALLYHAKPKPGKIEVIPTKKYATQHDLALAYSPGVAEPCLEISKDQKNAYKYTAKGNLVAVITNGTAVLGLGDIGPLASKPVMEGKGLLFKIFADIDVFDIEIDATDVDKFVETVKAIAPTFGGINLEDIKAPEAFEIERRLKEELNIPVMHDDQHGTAIISAAALKNALEIIAKDISEVQIVVNGAGAAAISCTLLYLRLGAKIENIVMCDSKGVIRKDRDNLTPQKKKFATNKDVNTLEEAMQNADVFIGLSKGDVVTPEMLLSMTKDPIVFAMANPVPEISYDVACATRDDIIMATGRSDHPNQVNNVLGFPFIFRGALDVRATKINEEMKMAAVHALADLAKQSVPEQVNIVYDEVSLSFGKEYIIPKPFDPRLIYEIPPAIAKAAIKSGVALEPIEDWGKYRDQLMDRSGVGSKEIRLLHNRAKRNPKSIVFAEADHLDVLKAAQRVYEEKLGYPILLGRKDIILELKEELGFTAEVPIYDPKTDEEAERRDYFAVKYWETRQRKGISLHQAKKLMRERNYFAAMMVNEGEADSLITGYSRPYPTVVKPMIELIGKAKGVTRIAATNLMLTNQGPIFLADTTININPSAKDLAKISQMTYKIAKMFGMKPNIAMLSFSNFGSSNSESSKKIQDAVSYIHRHFPNVNIDGELQADFALNREMLAKEFPFSKLNGKKVNVLIFPNLESANITYKLLKQIDGSESVGPIILGFKKPAHIIQLGASVDEMVNMSAVAVVDAQQKQRKE
;
A
#
# COMPACT_ATOMS: atom_id res chain seq x y z
N MET A 1 4.53 -23.79 -20.15
CA MET A 1 5.27 -24.82 -19.39
C MET A 1 4.51 -26.13 -19.47
N SER A 2 5.17 -27.30 -19.56
CA SER A 2 4.46 -28.58 -19.57
C SER A 2 3.74 -28.79 -18.23
N ASP A 3 2.59 -29.42 -18.26
CA ASP A 3 1.71 -29.71 -17.11
C ASP A 3 2.46 -30.45 -15.98
N SER A 4 3.37 -31.31 -16.33
CA SER A 4 4.27 -32.05 -15.42
C SER A 4 5.23 -31.11 -14.63
N ARG A 5 5.73 -30.07 -15.23
CA ARG A 5 6.66 -29.09 -14.57
C ARG A 5 5.91 -28.21 -13.57
N LYS A 6 4.73 -27.72 -13.92
CA LYS A 6 3.86 -26.96 -13.01
C LYS A 6 3.46 -27.78 -11.79
N ARG A 7 3.10 -29.06 -12.01
CA ARG A 7 2.79 -29.98 -10.91
C ARG A 7 3.97 -30.19 -9.98
N HIS A 8 5.16 -30.42 -10.52
CA HIS A 8 6.38 -30.61 -9.70
C HIS A 8 6.71 -29.38 -8.87
N GLU A 9 6.65 -28.19 -9.47
CA GLU A 9 6.89 -26.91 -8.80
C GLU A 9 5.90 -26.68 -7.65
N ALA A 10 4.61 -26.92 -7.86
CA ALA A 10 3.59 -26.81 -6.83
C ALA A 10 3.84 -27.76 -5.65
N LEU A 11 4.15 -29.02 -5.90
CA LEU A 11 4.47 -30.00 -4.85
C LEU A 11 5.72 -29.61 -4.07
N LEU A 12 6.75 -29.11 -4.77
CA LEU A 12 8.00 -28.66 -4.15
C LEU A 12 7.76 -27.43 -3.24
N TYR A 13 6.94 -26.48 -3.69
CA TYR A 13 6.56 -25.30 -2.90
C TYR A 13 5.89 -25.68 -1.57
N HIS A 14 5.02 -26.70 -1.56
CA HIS A 14 4.35 -27.14 -0.33
C HIS A 14 5.23 -27.98 0.60
N ALA A 15 6.29 -28.60 0.07
CA ALA A 15 7.16 -29.50 0.83
C ALA A 15 8.42 -28.83 1.36
N LYS A 16 8.91 -27.74 0.76
CA LYS A 16 10.20 -27.10 1.07
C LYS A 16 10.07 -25.59 1.30
N PRO A 17 10.94 -24.95 2.14
CA PRO A 17 11.99 -25.58 2.97
C PRO A 17 11.45 -26.37 4.17
N LYS A 18 10.23 -26.05 4.63
CA LYS A 18 9.44 -26.78 5.63
C LYS A 18 8.10 -27.18 5.02
N PRO A 19 7.51 -28.34 5.39
CA PRO A 19 6.14 -28.69 4.97
C PRO A 19 5.13 -27.68 5.51
N GLY A 20 4.09 -27.38 4.71
CA GLY A 20 3.03 -26.44 5.05
C GLY A 20 3.36 -25.00 4.73
N LYS A 21 2.41 -24.09 4.96
CA LYS A 21 2.50 -22.63 4.65
C LYS A 21 2.40 -21.74 5.88
N ILE A 22 2.06 -22.28 7.03
CA ILE A 22 1.88 -21.55 8.29
C ILE A 22 2.75 -22.16 9.39
N GLU A 23 3.16 -21.31 10.33
CA GLU A 23 3.81 -21.73 11.57
C GLU A 23 3.36 -20.85 12.74
N VAL A 24 3.40 -21.38 13.95
CA VAL A 24 3.09 -20.64 15.18
C VAL A 24 4.41 -20.23 15.83
N ILE A 25 4.61 -18.93 16.02
CA ILE A 25 5.81 -18.35 16.64
C ILE A 25 5.43 -17.52 17.88
N PRO A 26 6.26 -17.50 18.92
CA PRO A 26 6.00 -16.68 20.12
C PRO A 26 6.15 -15.19 19.81
N THR A 27 5.25 -14.37 20.39
CA THR A 27 5.27 -12.90 20.29
C THR A 27 5.99 -12.24 21.47
N LYS A 28 6.39 -13.00 22.48
CA LYS A 28 7.04 -12.53 23.70
C LYS A 28 8.48 -13.01 23.79
N LYS A 29 9.32 -12.27 24.53
CA LYS A 29 10.67 -12.72 24.86
C LYS A 29 10.62 -13.98 25.71
N TYR A 30 11.57 -14.90 25.54
CA TYR A 30 11.66 -16.18 26.23
C TYR A 30 13.12 -16.56 26.58
N ALA A 31 14.01 -15.57 26.69
CA ALA A 31 15.44 -15.79 26.86
C ALA A 31 15.87 -15.94 28.34
N THR A 32 15.04 -15.51 29.30
CA THR A 32 15.38 -15.50 30.71
C THR A 32 14.39 -16.28 31.54
N GLN A 33 14.84 -16.76 32.76
CA GLN A 33 13.95 -17.39 33.73
C GLN A 33 12.80 -16.45 34.17
N HIS A 34 13.06 -15.15 34.23
CA HIS A 34 12.03 -14.16 34.52
C HIS A 34 10.96 -14.10 33.39
N ASP A 35 11.37 -14.14 32.13
CA ASP A 35 10.43 -14.17 30.99
C ASP A 35 9.51 -15.40 31.08
N LEU A 36 10.09 -16.57 31.41
CA LEU A 36 9.32 -17.80 31.58
C LEU A 36 8.35 -17.74 32.78
N ALA A 37 8.76 -17.14 33.91
CA ALA A 37 7.90 -16.95 35.06
C ALA A 37 6.71 -16.03 34.77
N LEU A 38 6.87 -15.01 33.94
CA LEU A 38 5.80 -14.15 33.47
C LEU A 38 4.90 -14.84 32.44
N ALA A 39 5.50 -15.62 31.51
CA ALA A 39 4.78 -16.25 30.43
C ALA A 39 3.93 -17.45 30.86
N TYR A 40 4.36 -18.18 31.93
CA TYR A 40 3.67 -19.38 32.36
C TYR A 40 3.42 -19.36 33.86
N SER A 41 4.30 -19.92 34.72
CA SER A 41 4.06 -20.03 36.14
C SER A 41 5.07 -19.20 36.94
N PRO A 42 4.65 -18.33 37.88
CA PRO A 42 3.27 -18.09 38.37
C PRO A 42 2.50 -16.98 37.62
N GLY A 43 3.15 -16.19 36.77
CA GLY A 43 2.63 -14.93 36.22
C GLY A 43 1.34 -15.08 35.39
N VAL A 44 1.11 -16.23 34.73
CA VAL A 44 -0.08 -16.50 33.92
C VAL A 44 -1.39 -16.50 34.71
N ALA A 45 -1.34 -16.67 36.05
CA ALA A 45 -2.52 -16.65 36.90
C ALA A 45 -3.26 -15.30 36.89
N GLU A 46 -2.52 -14.20 36.79
CA GLU A 46 -3.10 -12.85 36.83
C GLU A 46 -4.04 -12.57 35.64
N PRO A 47 -3.62 -12.75 34.36
CA PRO A 47 -4.53 -12.58 33.23
C PRO A 47 -5.70 -13.58 33.26
N CYS A 48 -5.53 -14.81 33.75
CA CYS A 48 -6.63 -15.76 33.92
C CYS A 48 -7.69 -15.23 34.89
N LEU A 49 -7.29 -14.70 36.04
CA LEU A 49 -8.19 -14.11 37.02
C LEU A 49 -8.92 -12.87 36.47
N GLU A 50 -8.23 -12.02 35.71
CA GLU A 50 -8.84 -10.85 35.08
C GLU A 50 -9.87 -11.24 34.01
N ILE A 51 -9.60 -12.27 33.21
CA ILE A 51 -10.55 -12.79 32.20
C ILE A 51 -11.74 -13.46 32.88
N SER A 52 -11.52 -14.16 34.00
CA SER A 52 -12.60 -14.78 34.78
C SER A 52 -13.57 -13.75 35.38
N LYS A 53 -13.07 -12.57 35.76
CA LYS A 53 -13.90 -11.45 36.27
C LYS A 53 -14.70 -10.77 35.14
N ASP A 54 -14.06 -10.55 33.97
CA ASP A 54 -14.69 -9.98 32.79
C ASP A 54 -14.10 -10.62 31.54
N GLN A 55 -14.93 -11.38 30.82
CA GLN A 55 -14.55 -12.11 29.62
C GLN A 55 -14.04 -11.20 28.47
N LYS A 56 -14.39 -9.90 28.52
CA LYS A 56 -13.84 -8.92 27.54
C LYS A 56 -12.31 -8.80 27.64
N ASN A 57 -11.74 -9.07 28.78
CA ASN A 57 -10.29 -9.05 29.01
C ASN A 57 -9.55 -10.12 28.19
N ALA A 58 -10.24 -11.14 27.65
CA ALA A 58 -9.63 -12.10 26.72
C ALA A 58 -9.06 -11.41 25.46
N TYR A 59 -9.71 -10.35 24.97
CA TYR A 59 -9.24 -9.57 23.82
C TYR A 59 -8.00 -8.71 24.14
N LYS A 60 -7.78 -8.41 25.43
CA LYS A 60 -6.62 -7.63 25.89
C LYS A 60 -5.40 -8.50 26.19
N TYR A 61 -5.62 -9.69 26.76
CA TYR A 61 -4.55 -10.52 27.30
C TYR A 61 -4.23 -11.77 26.49
N THR A 62 -5.01 -12.07 25.43
CA THR A 62 -4.79 -13.22 24.55
C THR A 62 -4.77 -12.82 23.07
N ALA A 63 -4.43 -13.76 22.19
CA ALA A 63 -4.46 -13.57 20.74
C ALA A 63 -5.89 -13.52 20.13
N LYS A 64 -6.94 -13.78 20.94
CA LYS A 64 -8.34 -13.91 20.47
C LYS A 64 -8.78 -12.80 19.52
N GLY A 65 -8.43 -11.55 19.82
CA GLY A 65 -8.87 -10.38 19.04
C GLY A 65 -8.30 -10.30 17.62
N ASN A 66 -7.23 -11.06 17.34
CA ASN A 66 -6.58 -11.11 16.02
C ASN A 66 -6.57 -12.50 15.40
N LEU A 67 -7.29 -13.47 15.98
CA LEU A 67 -7.25 -14.87 15.58
C LEU A 67 -8.57 -15.28 14.92
N VAL A 68 -8.51 -15.74 13.67
CA VAL A 68 -9.65 -16.25 12.88
C VAL A 68 -9.51 -17.76 12.71
N ALA A 69 -10.61 -18.48 12.85
CA ALA A 69 -10.67 -19.88 12.41
C ALA A 69 -11.06 -19.94 10.93
N VAL A 70 -10.31 -20.64 10.11
CA VAL A 70 -10.72 -21.05 8.75
C VAL A 70 -11.22 -22.48 8.87
N ILE A 71 -12.52 -22.69 8.66
CA ILE A 71 -13.19 -23.98 8.97
C ILE A 71 -13.79 -24.57 7.72
N THR A 72 -13.51 -25.86 7.48
CA THR A 72 -14.01 -26.63 6.37
C THR A 72 -14.40 -28.06 6.77
N ASN A 73 -15.20 -28.74 5.94
CA ASN A 73 -15.33 -30.18 5.95
C ASN A 73 -14.88 -30.82 4.61
N GLY A 74 -14.31 -30.03 3.71
CA GLY A 74 -13.74 -30.50 2.45
C GLY A 74 -14.74 -31.06 1.44
N THR A 75 -16.03 -30.68 1.54
CA THR A 75 -17.08 -31.22 0.67
C THR A 75 -17.30 -30.46 -0.65
N ALA A 76 -16.63 -29.30 -0.85
CA ALA A 76 -16.73 -28.52 -2.07
C ALA A 76 -15.40 -27.80 -2.40
N VAL A 77 -14.30 -28.53 -2.33
CA VAL A 77 -12.96 -27.97 -2.57
C VAL A 77 -12.82 -27.53 -4.03
N LEU A 78 -12.32 -26.34 -4.23
CA LEU A 78 -12.21 -25.62 -5.49
C LEU A 78 -11.77 -26.51 -6.68
N GLY A 79 -12.67 -26.76 -7.62
CA GLY A 79 -12.41 -27.56 -8.82
C GLY A 79 -12.19 -29.07 -8.61
N LEU A 80 -12.11 -29.54 -7.35
CA LEU A 80 -11.86 -30.94 -6.99
C LEU A 80 -13.10 -31.63 -6.40
N GLY A 81 -14.07 -30.85 -5.89
CA GLY A 81 -15.31 -31.37 -5.31
C GLY A 81 -15.13 -31.90 -3.88
N ASP A 82 -15.82 -32.98 -3.57
CA ASP A 82 -15.79 -33.62 -2.25
C ASP A 82 -14.55 -34.55 -2.13
N ILE A 83 -13.48 -34.00 -1.55
CA ILE A 83 -12.20 -34.72 -1.32
C ILE A 83 -11.92 -34.97 0.16
N GLY A 84 -12.81 -34.52 1.03
CA GLY A 84 -12.73 -34.69 2.48
C GLY A 84 -11.83 -33.71 3.20
N PRO A 85 -11.93 -33.69 4.55
CA PRO A 85 -11.30 -32.65 5.38
C PRO A 85 -9.75 -32.66 5.29
N LEU A 86 -9.11 -33.83 5.38
CA LEU A 86 -7.64 -33.90 5.39
C LEU A 86 -7.03 -33.43 4.07
N ALA A 87 -7.65 -33.77 2.93
CA ALA A 87 -7.14 -33.37 1.63
C ALA A 87 -7.38 -31.88 1.33
N SER A 88 -8.31 -31.22 2.01
CA SER A 88 -8.56 -29.78 1.89
C SER A 88 -7.56 -28.91 2.66
N LYS A 89 -6.79 -29.47 3.61
CA LYS A 89 -5.85 -28.73 4.46
C LYS A 89 -4.88 -27.82 3.69
N PRO A 90 -4.27 -28.21 2.56
CA PRO A 90 -3.40 -27.29 1.81
C PRO A 90 -4.10 -26.02 1.32
N VAL A 91 -5.41 -26.08 1.04
CA VAL A 91 -6.21 -24.90 0.67
C VAL A 91 -6.43 -24.00 1.88
N MET A 92 -6.76 -24.59 3.04
CA MET A 92 -7.01 -23.88 4.30
C MET A 92 -5.76 -23.16 4.82
N GLU A 93 -4.59 -23.82 4.78
CA GLU A 93 -3.32 -23.16 5.05
C GLU A 93 -3.04 -22.01 4.07
N GLY A 94 -3.39 -22.17 2.79
CA GLY A 94 -3.32 -21.11 1.79
C GLY A 94 -4.20 -19.92 2.17
N LYS A 95 -5.42 -20.16 2.63
CA LYS A 95 -6.32 -19.12 3.12
C LYS A 95 -5.72 -18.40 4.34
N GLY A 96 -5.13 -19.14 5.28
CA GLY A 96 -4.42 -18.59 6.44
C GLY A 96 -3.24 -17.69 6.04
N LEU A 97 -2.44 -18.11 5.05
CA LEU A 97 -1.36 -17.29 4.48
C LEU A 97 -1.91 -15.97 3.95
N LEU A 98 -3.00 -15.98 3.18
CA LEU A 98 -3.60 -14.77 2.61
C LEU A 98 -4.13 -13.83 3.69
N PHE A 99 -4.79 -14.33 4.73
CA PHE A 99 -5.18 -13.52 5.89
C PHE A 99 -3.99 -12.82 6.54
N LYS A 100 -2.87 -13.52 6.70
CA LYS A 100 -1.67 -12.97 7.33
C LYS A 100 -1.00 -11.91 6.49
N ILE A 101 -0.72 -12.19 5.21
CA ILE A 101 0.04 -11.25 4.38
C ILE A 101 -0.74 -10.00 4.00
N PHE A 102 -2.07 -10.09 3.83
CA PHE A 102 -2.87 -8.94 3.38
C PHE A 102 -3.50 -8.13 4.52
N ALA A 103 -3.76 -8.75 5.68
CA ALA A 103 -4.48 -8.08 6.76
C ALA A 103 -3.86 -8.26 8.15
N ASP A 104 -2.68 -8.89 8.25
CA ASP A 104 -2.00 -9.22 9.52
C ASP A 104 -2.94 -9.92 10.52
N ILE A 105 -3.79 -10.83 10.03
CA ILE A 105 -4.68 -11.67 10.84
C ILE A 105 -4.04 -13.04 11.03
N ASP A 106 -3.97 -13.50 12.26
CA ASP A 106 -3.52 -14.84 12.61
C ASP A 106 -4.64 -15.85 12.35
N VAL A 107 -4.31 -17.05 11.86
CA VAL A 107 -5.29 -18.07 11.49
C VAL A 107 -4.90 -19.41 12.08
N PHE A 108 -5.92 -20.13 12.61
CA PHE A 108 -5.88 -21.58 12.70
C PHE A 108 -6.87 -22.17 11.71
N ASP A 109 -6.35 -23.06 10.84
CA ASP A 109 -7.17 -23.86 9.96
C ASP A 109 -7.68 -25.10 10.72
N ILE A 110 -8.99 -25.37 10.55
CA ILE A 110 -9.70 -26.43 11.27
C ILE A 110 -10.50 -27.26 10.26
N GLU A 111 -10.01 -28.46 10.02
CA GLU A 111 -10.64 -29.44 9.12
C GLU A 111 -11.54 -30.38 9.94
N ILE A 112 -12.88 -30.24 9.82
CA ILE A 112 -13.85 -31.01 10.61
C ILE A 112 -14.35 -32.21 9.82
N ASP A 113 -14.13 -33.42 10.35
CA ASP A 113 -14.70 -34.65 9.81
C ASP A 113 -16.17 -34.82 10.22
N ALA A 114 -17.03 -33.96 9.64
CA ALA A 114 -18.46 -34.01 9.82
C ALA A 114 -19.21 -33.47 8.60
N THR A 115 -20.03 -34.28 7.97
CA THR A 115 -20.95 -33.91 6.89
C THR A 115 -22.35 -33.59 7.43
N ASP A 116 -22.68 -34.06 8.63
CA ASP A 116 -23.92 -33.72 9.34
C ASP A 116 -23.88 -32.28 9.86
N VAL A 117 -24.92 -31.49 9.53
CA VAL A 117 -24.99 -30.06 9.84
C VAL A 117 -25.02 -29.82 11.35
N ASP A 118 -25.76 -30.63 12.12
CA ASP A 118 -25.87 -30.45 13.57
C ASP A 118 -24.53 -30.70 14.25
N LYS A 119 -23.87 -31.81 13.91
CA LYS A 119 -22.54 -32.15 14.41
C LYS A 119 -21.50 -31.09 14.06
N PHE A 120 -21.53 -30.57 12.83
CA PHE A 120 -20.61 -29.52 12.38
C PHE A 120 -20.82 -28.22 13.19
N VAL A 121 -22.07 -27.74 13.28
CA VAL A 121 -22.41 -26.52 14.02
C VAL A 121 -22.05 -26.63 15.49
N GLU A 122 -22.38 -27.73 16.18
CA GLU A 122 -22.04 -27.94 17.59
C GLU A 122 -20.50 -27.99 17.80
N THR A 123 -19.75 -28.60 16.88
CA THR A 123 -18.28 -28.61 16.96
C THR A 123 -17.72 -27.20 16.84
N VAL A 124 -18.19 -26.41 15.86
CA VAL A 124 -17.75 -25.02 15.69
C VAL A 124 -18.08 -24.16 16.88
N LYS A 125 -19.28 -24.30 17.47
CA LYS A 125 -19.67 -23.58 18.69
C LYS A 125 -18.77 -23.92 19.87
N ALA A 126 -18.37 -25.18 20.04
CA ALA A 126 -17.52 -25.63 21.12
C ALA A 126 -16.10 -25.01 21.08
N ILE A 127 -15.56 -24.76 19.88
CA ILE A 127 -14.23 -24.14 19.69
C ILE A 127 -14.26 -22.61 19.54
N ALA A 128 -15.43 -22.00 19.28
CA ALA A 128 -15.59 -20.57 19.06
C ALA A 128 -15.01 -19.65 20.14
N PRO A 129 -14.95 -20.03 21.46
CA PRO A 129 -14.32 -19.20 22.48
C PRO A 129 -12.86 -18.82 22.19
N THR A 130 -12.13 -19.61 21.40
CA THR A 130 -10.73 -19.35 21.01
C THR A 130 -10.60 -18.17 20.05
N PHE A 131 -11.60 -17.91 19.20
CA PHE A 131 -11.48 -17.08 18.02
C PHE A 131 -12.21 -15.74 18.16
N GLY A 132 -11.68 -14.73 17.45
CA GLY A 132 -12.34 -13.44 17.25
C GLY A 132 -13.28 -13.41 16.05
N GLY A 133 -13.16 -14.38 15.13
CA GLY A 133 -14.01 -14.54 13.94
C GLY A 133 -13.86 -15.93 13.31
N ILE A 134 -14.80 -16.28 12.42
CA ILE A 134 -14.85 -17.58 11.74
C ILE A 134 -15.08 -17.36 10.25
N ASN A 135 -14.17 -17.86 9.42
CA ASN A 135 -14.32 -18.01 7.98
C ASN A 135 -14.69 -19.45 7.64
N LEU A 136 -15.85 -19.65 7.04
CA LEU A 136 -16.28 -20.94 6.50
C LEU A 136 -15.78 -21.04 5.05
N GLU A 137 -15.26 -22.21 4.68
CA GLU A 137 -14.61 -22.43 3.40
C GLU A 137 -14.91 -23.81 2.83
N ASP A 138 -15.11 -23.92 1.52
CA ASP A 138 -15.23 -25.19 0.78
C ASP A 138 -16.30 -26.16 1.34
N ILE A 139 -17.43 -25.62 1.79
CA ILE A 139 -18.58 -26.40 2.27
C ILE A 139 -19.67 -26.40 1.20
N LYS A 140 -20.16 -27.57 0.81
CA LYS A 140 -21.16 -27.71 -0.26
C LYS A 140 -22.53 -27.12 0.11
N ALA A 141 -23.23 -26.63 -0.90
CA ALA A 141 -24.63 -26.25 -0.80
C ALA A 141 -25.52 -27.50 -0.99
N PRO A 142 -26.68 -27.60 -0.30
CA PRO A 142 -27.34 -26.54 0.48
C PRO A 142 -26.88 -26.42 1.94
N GLU A 143 -26.09 -27.35 2.45
CA GLU A 143 -25.67 -27.44 3.85
C GLU A 143 -24.94 -26.16 4.30
N ALA A 144 -24.12 -25.57 3.45
CA ALA A 144 -23.37 -24.33 3.72
C ALA A 144 -24.30 -23.17 4.14
N PHE A 145 -25.47 -23.04 3.55
CA PHE A 145 -26.43 -21.99 3.90
C PHE A 145 -26.99 -22.15 5.32
N GLU A 146 -27.31 -23.38 5.72
CA GLU A 146 -27.85 -23.67 7.03
C GLU A 146 -26.78 -23.56 8.11
N ILE A 147 -25.59 -24.05 7.86
CA ILE A 147 -24.44 -23.94 8.77
C ILE A 147 -24.14 -22.46 9.04
N GLU A 148 -24.00 -21.64 8.00
CA GLU A 148 -23.69 -20.21 8.15
C GLU A 148 -24.81 -19.48 8.88
N ARG A 149 -26.08 -19.73 8.52
CA ARG A 149 -27.23 -19.11 9.18
C ARG A 149 -27.23 -19.37 10.68
N ARG A 150 -27.09 -20.64 11.08
CA ARG A 150 -27.11 -21.03 12.49
C ARG A 150 -25.95 -20.44 13.26
N LEU A 151 -24.74 -20.51 12.74
CA LEU A 151 -23.56 -19.94 13.39
C LEU A 151 -23.64 -18.42 13.56
N LYS A 152 -24.22 -17.70 12.58
CA LYS A 152 -24.49 -16.25 12.69
C LYS A 152 -25.54 -15.89 13.73
N GLU A 153 -26.52 -16.77 13.97
CA GLU A 153 -27.56 -16.58 14.96
C GLU A 153 -27.12 -16.96 16.37
N GLU A 154 -26.30 -18.01 16.49
CA GLU A 154 -25.92 -18.62 17.76
C GLU A 154 -24.58 -18.10 18.33
N LEU A 155 -23.76 -17.41 17.53
CA LEU A 155 -22.47 -16.86 17.96
C LEU A 155 -22.46 -15.32 17.98
N ASN A 156 -21.67 -14.75 18.90
CA ASN A 156 -21.48 -13.31 19.05
C ASN A 156 -20.13 -12.83 18.50
N ILE A 157 -19.61 -13.51 17.47
CA ILE A 157 -18.39 -13.15 16.72
C ILE A 157 -18.71 -13.18 15.22
N PRO A 158 -17.98 -12.43 14.38
CA PRO A 158 -18.23 -12.40 12.95
C PRO A 158 -18.02 -13.78 12.33
N VAL A 159 -19.03 -14.26 11.59
CA VAL A 159 -19.00 -15.48 10.79
C VAL A 159 -19.32 -15.12 9.34
N MET A 160 -18.54 -15.63 8.39
CA MET A 160 -18.75 -15.44 6.96
C MET A 160 -18.30 -16.67 6.17
N HIS A 161 -19.11 -17.09 5.20
CA HIS A 161 -18.71 -18.09 4.21
C HIS A 161 -18.12 -17.37 2.99
N ASP A 162 -16.81 -17.52 2.76
CA ASP A 162 -16.12 -16.73 1.73
C ASP A 162 -16.57 -17.07 0.32
N ASP A 163 -16.78 -18.34 -0.04
CA ASP A 163 -17.24 -18.74 -1.37
C ASP A 163 -18.59 -18.16 -1.74
N GLN A 164 -19.43 -17.87 -0.73
CA GLN A 164 -20.73 -17.22 -0.94
C GLN A 164 -20.58 -15.70 -1.07
N HIS A 165 -19.88 -15.08 -0.12
CA HIS A 165 -19.91 -13.63 0.04
C HIS A 165 -18.70 -12.92 -0.54
N GLY A 166 -17.52 -13.57 -0.57
CA GLY A 166 -16.32 -13.00 -1.18
C GLY A 166 -16.53 -12.71 -2.66
N THR A 167 -16.88 -13.73 -3.44
CA THR A 167 -17.16 -13.60 -4.88
C THR A 167 -18.27 -12.57 -5.15
N ALA A 168 -19.32 -12.56 -4.33
CA ALA A 168 -20.43 -11.61 -4.49
C ALA A 168 -19.98 -10.15 -4.32
N ILE A 169 -19.18 -9.85 -3.30
CA ILE A 169 -18.67 -8.50 -3.03
C ILE A 169 -17.76 -8.01 -4.15
N ILE A 170 -16.83 -8.87 -4.58
CA ILE A 170 -15.84 -8.49 -5.60
C ILE A 170 -16.51 -8.29 -6.96
N SER A 171 -17.37 -9.24 -7.36
CA SER A 171 -18.11 -9.10 -8.63
C SER A 171 -19.07 -7.91 -8.64
N ALA A 172 -19.70 -7.58 -7.50
CA ALA A 172 -20.55 -6.42 -7.38
C ALA A 172 -19.77 -5.10 -7.50
N ALA A 173 -18.57 -5.02 -6.93
CA ALA A 173 -17.68 -3.87 -7.08
C ALA A 173 -17.23 -3.70 -8.54
N ALA A 174 -16.81 -4.79 -9.18
CA ALA A 174 -16.43 -4.81 -10.59
C ALA A 174 -17.59 -4.43 -11.51
N LEU A 175 -18.80 -4.98 -11.27
CA LEU A 175 -20.00 -4.68 -12.05
C LEU A 175 -20.38 -3.20 -11.94
N LYS A 176 -20.37 -2.62 -10.72
CA LYS A 176 -20.62 -1.19 -10.51
C LYS A 176 -19.72 -0.31 -11.38
N ASN A 177 -18.44 -0.63 -11.43
CA ASN A 177 -17.45 0.13 -12.22
C ASN A 177 -17.59 -0.12 -13.72
N ALA A 178 -17.85 -1.36 -14.13
CA ALA A 178 -18.08 -1.69 -15.54
C ALA A 178 -19.29 -0.95 -16.09
N LEU A 179 -20.39 -0.89 -15.33
CA LEU A 179 -21.60 -0.14 -15.71
C LEU A 179 -21.36 1.35 -15.83
N GLU A 180 -20.53 1.93 -14.96
CA GLU A 180 -20.14 3.35 -15.04
C GLU A 180 -19.36 3.64 -16.33
N ILE A 181 -18.43 2.76 -16.72
CA ILE A 181 -17.64 2.90 -17.96
C ILE A 181 -18.53 2.90 -19.20
N ILE A 182 -19.55 2.03 -19.25
CA ILE A 182 -20.48 1.94 -20.38
C ILE A 182 -21.69 2.88 -20.26
N ALA A 183 -21.75 3.70 -19.19
CA ALA A 183 -22.82 4.65 -18.90
C ALA A 183 -24.24 4.03 -18.89
N LYS A 184 -24.39 2.81 -18.34
CA LYS A 184 -25.68 2.13 -18.15
C LYS A 184 -26.07 2.09 -16.67
N ASP A 185 -27.36 2.27 -16.38
CA ASP A 185 -27.90 2.15 -15.02
C ASP A 185 -28.19 0.69 -14.69
N ILE A 186 -27.80 0.23 -13.49
CA ILE A 186 -27.98 -1.14 -13.03
C ILE A 186 -29.47 -1.56 -12.99
N SER A 187 -30.37 -0.61 -12.82
CA SER A 187 -31.83 -0.87 -12.78
C SER A 187 -32.43 -1.14 -14.16
N GLU A 188 -31.72 -0.86 -15.25
CA GLU A 188 -32.19 -1.00 -16.62
C GLU A 188 -31.56 -2.17 -17.38
N VAL A 189 -30.37 -2.61 -16.96
CA VAL A 189 -29.62 -3.66 -17.66
C VAL A 189 -30.25 -5.05 -17.50
N GLN A 190 -30.17 -5.85 -18.57
CA GLN A 190 -30.52 -7.26 -18.58
C GLN A 190 -29.34 -8.10 -18.14
N ILE A 191 -29.49 -8.84 -17.04
CA ILE A 191 -28.42 -9.64 -16.42
C ILE A 191 -28.72 -11.13 -16.58
N VAL A 192 -27.81 -11.86 -17.17
CA VAL A 192 -27.86 -13.33 -17.25
C VAL A 192 -26.85 -13.92 -16.25
N VAL A 193 -27.34 -14.75 -15.33
CA VAL A 193 -26.52 -15.44 -14.35
C VAL A 193 -26.48 -16.93 -14.69
N ASN A 194 -25.36 -17.44 -15.13
CA ASN A 194 -25.17 -18.86 -15.44
C ASN A 194 -24.55 -19.60 -14.26
N GLY A 195 -25.38 -20.32 -13.56
CA GLY A 195 -25.14 -20.98 -12.28
C GLY A 195 -26.26 -20.69 -11.30
N ALA A 196 -26.55 -21.62 -10.41
CA ALA A 196 -27.55 -21.47 -9.35
C ALA A 196 -27.09 -22.09 -8.03
N GLY A 197 -25.76 -22.13 -7.84
CA GLY A 197 -25.08 -22.51 -6.61
C GLY A 197 -25.00 -21.34 -5.60
N ALA A 198 -24.27 -21.56 -4.51
CA ALA A 198 -24.13 -20.60 -3.41
C ALA A 198 -23.59 -19.24 -3.88
N ALA A 199 -22.51 -19.21 -4.65
CA ALA A 199 -21.92 -18.00 -5.19
C ALA A 199 -22.90 -17.23 -6.09
N ALA A 200 -23.54 -17.90 -7.04
CA ALA A 200 -24.49 -17.27 -7.98
C ALA A 200 -25.69 -16.62 -7.28
N ILE A 201 -26.24 -17.31 -6.29
CA ILE A 201 -27.34 -16.78 -5.46
C ILE A 201 -26.89 -15.56 -4.68
N SER A 202 -25.72 -15.60 -4.04
CA SER A 202 -25.18 -14.50 -3.25
C SER A 202 -24.82 -13.29 -4.12
N CYS A 203 -24.21 -13.50 -5.29
CA CYS A 203 -23.93 -12.44 -6.27
C CYS A 203 -25.23 -11.74 -6.69
N THR A 204 -26.27 -12.52 -7.06
CA THR A 204 -27.55 -11.97 -7.52
C THR A 204 -28.24 -11.17 -6.41
N LEU A 205 -28.21 -11.65 -5.16
CA LEU A 205 -28.76 -10.90 -4.02
C LEU A 205 -28.06 -9.56 -3.82
N LEU A 206 -26.74 -9.52 -4.02
CA LEU A 206 -25.98 -8.30 -3.87
C LEU A 206 -26.21 -7.31 -5.03
N TYR A 207 -26.40 -7.82 -6.26
CA TYR A 207 -26.80 -6.98 -7.41
C TYR A 207 -28.17 -6.34 -7.21
N LEU A 208 -29.14 -7.08 -6.63
CA LEU A 208 -30.45 -6.51 -6.25
C LEU A 208 -30.29 -5.39 -5.23
N ARG A 209 -29.37 -5.50 -4.28
CA ARG A 209 -29.07 -4.44 -3.31
C ARG A 209 -28.37 -3.23 -3.95
N LEU A 210 -27.60 -3.43 -5.02
CA LEU A 210 -27.03 -2.34 -5.83
C LEU A 210 -28.08 -1.60 -6.66
N GLY A 211 -29.30 -2.17 -6.82
CA GLY A 211 -30.39 -1.56 -7.56
C GLY A 211 -30.88 -2.33 -8.79
N ALA A 212 -30.29 -3.50 -9.09
CA ALA A 212 -30.79 -4.35 -10.16
C ALA A 212 -32.26 -4.76 -9.89
N LYS A 213 -33.05 -4.84 -10.94
CA LYS A 213 -34.46 -5.29 -10.82
C LYS A 213 -34.53 -6.79 -11.08
N ILE A 214 -35.32 -7.49 -10.24
CA ILE A 214 -35.44 -8.96 -10.33
C ILE A 214 -36.01 -9.40 -11.68
N GLU A 215 -36.92 -8.63 -12.29
CA GLU A 215 -37.50 -8.86 -13.60
C GLU A 215 -36.51 -8.79 -14.75
N ASN A 216 -35.37 -8.12 -14.56
CA ASN A 216 -34.28 -8.00 -15.52
C ASN A 216 -33.23 -9.10 -15.37
N ILE A 217 -33.34 -9.95 -14.36
CA ILE A 217 -32.39 -11.03 -14.11
C ILE A 217 -32.93 -12.35 -14.61
N VAL A 218 -32.13 -13.06 -15.40
CA VAL A 218 -32.40 -14.44 -15.83
C VAL A 218 -31.34 -15.34 -15.26
N MET A 219 -31.72 -16.29 -14.41
CA MET A 219 -30.77 -17.28 -13.82
C MET A 219 -30.91 -18.62 -14.53
N CYS A 220 -29.79 -19.25 -14.86
CA CYS A 220 -29.70 -20.58 -15.48
C CYS A 220 -29.06 -21.59 -14.53
N ASP A 221 -29.50 -22.83 -14.60
CA ASP A 221 -28.82 -23.98 -13.99
C ASP A 221 -28.51 -25.06 -15.04
N SER A 222 -28.02 -26.23 -14.62
CA SER A 222 -27.69 -27.35 -15.52
C SER A 222 -28.88 -27.86 -16.39
N LYS A 223 -30.09 -27.44 -16.10
CA LYS A 223 -31.32 -27.78 -16.85
C LYS A 223 -31.85 -26.62 -17.71
N GLY A 224 -31.11 -25.52 -17.83
CA GLY A 224 -31.50 -24.31 -18.54
C GLY A 224 -32.05 -23.21 -17.62
N VAL A 225 -32.84 -22.30 -18.15
CA VAL A 225 -33.40 -21.16 -17.44
C VAL A 225 -34.31 -21.59 -16.28
N ILE A 226 -34.17 -20.95 -15.14
CA ILE A 226 -35.02 -21.17 -13.95
C ILE A 226 -36.33 -20.41 -14.14
N ARG A 227 -37.32 -21.12 -14.68
CA ARG A 227 -38.66 -20.59 -14.94
C ARG A 227 -39.60 -20.93 -13.79
N LYS A 228 -40.67 -20.12 -13.59
CA LYS A 228 -41.69 -20.35 -12.55
C LYS A 228 -42.51 -21.61 -12.76
N ASP A 229 -42.63 -22.04 -13.99
CA ASP A 229 -43.37 -23.28 -14.38
C ASP A 229 -42.55 -24.57 -14.21
N ARG A 230 -41.27 -24.47 -13.80
CA ARG A 230 -40.43 -25.66 -13.52
C ARG A 230 -40.76 -26.28 -12.17
N ASP A 231 -40.92 -27.59 -12.17
CA ASP A 231 -41.09 -28.40 -10.97
C ASP A 231 -39.77 -28.57 -10.20
N ASN A 232 -39.84 -28.88 -8.91
CA ASN A 232 -38.73 -29.26 -8.05
C ASN A 232 -37.62 -28.19 -7.89
N LEU A 233 -37.99 -26.90 -7.87
CA LEU A 233 -37.10 -25.83 -7.53
C LEU A 233 -36.89 -25.74 -6.01
N THR A 234 -35.62 -25.61 -5.56
CA THR A 234 -35.34 -25.32 -4.16
C THR A 234 -35.89 -23.94 -3.77
N PRO A 235 -36.17 -23.67 -2.46
CA PRO A 235 -36.66 -22.36 -2.01
C PRO A 235 -35.75 -21.20 -2.45
N GLN A 236 -34.43 -21.42 -2.51
CA GLN A 236 -33.44 -20.45 -2.95
C GLN A 236 -33.62 -20.11 -4.44
N LYS A 237 -33.74 -21.14 -5.30
CA LYS A 237 -33.93 -20.99 -6.75
C LYS A 237 -35.29 -20.36 -7.09
N LYS A 238 -36.34 -20.70 -6.34
CA LYS A 238 -37.68 -20.12 -6.55
C LYS A 238 -37.71 -18.58 -6.50
N LYS A 239 -36.81 -17.98 -5.70
CA LYS A 239 -36.72 -16.51 -5.60
C LYS A 239 -36.36 -15.84 -6.92
N PHE A 240 -35.61 -16.55 -7.77
CA PHE A 240 -35.10 -16.03 -9.05
C PHE A 240 -35.78 -16.62 -10.28
N ALA A 241 -36.87 -17.37 -10.07
CA ALA A 241 -37.60 -17.95 -11.16
C ALA A 241 -38.32 -16.87 -11.99
N THR A 242 -38.06 -16.85 -13.30
CA THR A 242 -38.62 -15.85 -14.24
C THR A 242 -39.90 -16.32 -14.92
N ASN A 243 -40.70 -15.36 -15.40
CA ASN A 243 -41.86 -15.59 -16.31
C ASN A 243 -41.48 -15.35 -17.78
N LYS A 244 -40.23 -14.94 -18.10
CA LYS A 244 -39.81 -14.73 -19.47
C LYS A 244 -39.85 -16.05 -20.24
N ASP A 245 -40.23 -15.99 -21.51
CA ASP A 245 -40.31 -17.17 -22.38
C ASP A 245 -38.95 -17.45 -23.03
N VAL A 246 -38.02 -17.88 -22.20
CA VAL A 246 -36.64 -18.26 -22.55
C VAL A 246 -36.29 -19.55 -21.80
N ASN A 247 -35.67 -20.50 -22.48
CA ASN A 247 -35.42 -21.84 -21.93
C ASN A 247 -33.93 -22.18 -21.82
N THR A 248 -33.12 -21.67 -22.75
CA THR A 248 -31.70 -22.00 -22.84
C THR A 248 -30.83 -20.82 -22.45
N LEU A 249 -29.55 -21.05 -22.18
CA LEU A 249 -28.57 -20.00 -21.95
C LEU A 249 -28.43 -19.11 -23.20
N GLU A 250 -28.41 -19.71 -24.38
CA GLU A 250 -28.28 -19.00 -25.65
C GLU A 250 -29.46 -17.98 -25.86
N GLU A 251 -30.70 -18.43 -25.60
CA GLU A 251 -31.86 -17.55 -25.67
C GLU A 251 -31.80 -16.43 -24.63
N ALA A 252 -31.32 -16.74 -23.41
CA ALA A 252 -31.18 -15.76 -22.33
C ALA A 252 -30.13 -14.68 -22.64
N MET A 253 -29.07 -15.01 -23.36
CA MET A 253 -27.99 -14.08 -23.72
C MET A 253 -28.36 -13.13 -24.85
N GLN A 254 -29.42 -13.43 -25.62
CA GLN A 254 -29.88 -12.51 -26.67
C GLN A 254 -30.28 -11.16 -26.09
N ASN A 255 -29.66 -10.10 -26.59
CA ASN A 255 -29.84 -8.73 -26.09
C ASN A 255 -29.58 -8.53 -24.58
N ALA A 256 -28.79 -9.40 -23.95
CA ALA A 256 -28.33 -9.20 -22.59
C ALA A 256 -27.21 -8.15 -22.53
N ASP A 257 -27.20 -7.36 -21.47
CA ASP A 257 -26.13 -6.37 -21.21
C ASP A 257 -24.98 -6.98 -20.40
N VAL A 258 -25.33 -7.88 -19.49
CA VAL A 258 -24.39 -8.45 -18.50
C VAL A 258 -24.53 -9.97 -18.48
N PHE A 259 -23.40 -10.67 -18.58
CA PHE A 259 -23.29 -12.11 -18.34
C PHE A 259 -22.41 -12.36 -17.10
N ILE A 260 -22.91 -13.18 -16.19
CA ILE A 260 -22.23 -13.60 -14.95
C ILE A 260 -22.12 -15.11 -14.93
N GLY A 261 -20.94 -15.62 -15.21
CA GLY A 261 -20.63 -17.06 -15.22
C GLY A 261 -20.13 -17.55 -13.86
N LEU A 262 -20.83 -18.53 -13.27
CA LEU A 262 -20.53 -19.15 -11.98
C LEU A 262 -20.90 -20.66 -12.02
N SER A 263 -20.57 -21.33 -13.12
CA SER A 263 -20.98 -22.71 -13.36
C SER A 263 -19.81 -23.62 -13.73
N LYS A 264 -19.62 -23.88 -15.00
CA LYS A 264 -18.55 -24.73 -15.54
C LYS A 264 -17.97 -24.11 -16.81
N GLY A 265 -16.73 -24.48 -17.13
CA GLY A 265 -16.02 -23.98 -18.29
C GLY A 265 -16.65 -24.33 -19.64
N ASP A 266 -16.30 -23.54 -20.65
CA ASP A 266 -16.58 -23.76 -22.08
C ASP A 266 -18.08 -23.91 -22.41
N VAL A 267 -18.95 -23.12 -21.79
CA VAL A 267 -20.40 -23.12 -22.01
C VAL A 267 -20.92 -21.92 -22.80
N VAL A 268 -20.08 -20.89 -22.99
CA VAL A 268 -20.41 -19.69 -23.77
C VAL A 268 -19.65 -19.73 -25.10
N THR A 269 -20.39 -19.56 -26.21
CA THR A 269 -19.80 -19.53 -27.55
C THR A 269 -19.60 -18.11 -28.06
N PRO A 270 -18.76 -17.89 -29.08
CA PRO A 270 -18.64 -16.60 -29.75
C PRO A 270 -19.97 -16.03 -30.25
N GLU A 271 -20.85 -16.88 -30.79
CA GLU A 271 -22.18 -16.49 -31.30
C GLU A 271 -23.07 -15.95 -30.18
N MET A 272 -23.03 -16.55 -28.98
CA MET A 272 -23.74 -16.03 -27.81
C MET A 272 -23.22 -14.63 -27.41
N LEU A 273 -21.91 -14.39 -27.45
CA LEU A 273 -21.37 -13.04 -27.20
C LEU A 273 -21.81 -12.02 -28.26
N LEU A 274 -21.84 -12.40 -29.53
CA LEU A 274 -22.29 -11.53 -30.61
C LEU A 274 -23.78 -11.18 -30.50
N SER A 275 -24.59 -12.01 -29.85
CA SER A 275 -26.03 -11.77 -29.64
C SER A 275 -26.33 -10.77 -28.51
N MET A 276 -25.34 -10.45 -27.66
CA MET A 276 -25.47 -9.46 -26.57
C MET A 276 -25.57 -8.03 -27.12
N THR A 277 -26.03 -7.12 -26.27
CA THR A 277 -26.10 -5.68 -26.60
C THR A 277 -24.72 -5.08 -26.90
N LYS A 278 -24.69 -3.82 -27.34
CA LYS A 278 -23.45 -3.03 -27.49
C LYS A 278 -22.79 -2.83 -26.12
N ASP A 279 -21.44 -2.84 -26.09
CA ASP A 279 -20.62 -2.70 -24.88
C ASP A 279 -21.01 -3.68 -23.76
N PRO A 280 -20.96 -5.02 -24.02
CA PRO A 280 -21.41 -6.01 -23.05
C PRO A 280 -20.38 -6.20 -21.93
N ILE A 281 -20.89 -6.53 -20.75
CA ILE A 281 -20.07 -6.91 -19.59
C ILE A 281 -20.12 -8.43 -19.43
N VAL A 282 -18.96 -9.08 -19.40
CA VAL A 282 -18.85 -10.55 -19.30
C VAL A 282 -17.91 -10.95 -18.19
N PHE A 283 -18.45 -11.52 -17.11
CA PHE A 283 -17.69 -12.08 -16.02
C PHE A 283 -17.71 -13.61 -16.08
N ALA A 284 -16.67 -14.21 -16.62
CA ALA A 284 -16.51 -15.68 -16.72
C ALA A 284 -15.65 -16.16 -15.54
N MET A 285 -16.30 -16.51 -14.43
CA MET A 285 -15.65 -16.75 -13.14
C MET A 285 -15.54 -18.24 -12.77
N ALA A 286 -15.94 -19.16 -13.62
CA ALA A 286 -15.76 -20.59 -13.37
C ALA A 286 -14.27 -20.94 -13.26
N ASN A 287 -13.93 -21.82 -12.32
CA ASN A 287 -12.58 -22.30 -12.06
C ASN A 287 -12.52 -23.83 -12.20
N PRO A 288 -11.43 -24.42 -12.75
CA PRO A 288 -10.22 -23.77 -13.29
C PRO A 288 -10.36 -23.24 -14.73
N VAL A 289 -11.42 -23.63 -15.45
CA VAL A 289 -11.70 -23.21 -16.84
C VAL A 289 -12.88 -22.26 -16.83
N PRO A 290 -12.74 -21.03 -17.37
CA PRO A 290 -13.83 -20.06 -17.44
C PRO A 290 -14.90 -20.49 -18.46
N GLU A 291 -16.11 -19.91 -18.37
CA GLU A 291 -17.24 -20.20 -19.28
C GLU A 291 -16.90 -19.89 -20.75
N ILE A 292 -16.02 -18.94 -20.98
CA ILE A 292 -15.33 -18.64 -22.24
C ILE A 292 -13.95 -18.08 -21.92
N SER A 293 -12.93 -18.45 -22.72
CA SER A 293 -11.58 -17.93 -22.49
C SER A 293 -11.49 -16.45 -22.81
N TYR A 294 -10.63 -15.72 -22.07
CA TYR A 294 -10.41 -14.30 -22.25
C TYR A 294 -10.03 -13.93 -23.69
N ASP A 295 -9.08 -14.68 -24.25
CA ASP A 295 -8.57 -14.43 -25.62
C ASP A 295 -9.66 -14.60 -26.69
N VAL A 296 -10.50 -15.65 -26.57
CA VAL A 296 -11.61 -15.88 -27.47
C VAL A 296 -12.66 -14.79 -27.36
N ALA A 297 -13.00 -14.37 -26.13
CA ALA A 297 -13.99 -13.31 -25.91
C ALA A 297 -13.54 -11.96 -26.50
N CYS A 298 -12.29 -11.54 -26.23
CA CYS A 298 -11.72 -10.31 -26.75
C CYS A 298 -11.45 -10.33 -28.28
N ALA A 299 -11.15 -11.51 -28.83
CA ALA A 299 -11.04 -11.68 -30.30
C ALA A 299 -12.41 -11.64 -30.99
N THR A 300 -13.48 -11.98 -30.28
CA THR A 300 -14.87 -11.97 -30.81
C THR A 300 -15.46 -10.55 -30.83
N ARG A 301 -15.15 -9.73 -29.80
CA ARG A 301 -15.69 -8.37 -29.62
C ARG A 301 -14.65 -7.44 -28.99
N ASP A 302 -14.42 -6.29 -29.58
CA ASP A 302 -13.51 -5.23 -29.10
C ASP A 302 -14.18 -4.25 -28.12
N ASP A 303 -15.52 -4.22 -28.09
CA ASP A 303 -16.30 -3.38 -27.21
C ASP A 303 -16.55 -4.01 -25.80
N ILE A 304 -16.18 -5.27 -25.60
CA ILE A 304 -16.44 -6.05 -24.37
C ILE A 304 -15.67 -5.52 -23.16
N ILE A 305 -16.29 -5.57 -21.96
CA ILE A 305 -15.59 -5.53 -20.67
C ILE A 305 -15.55 -6.95 -20.11
N MET A 306 -14.34 -7.54 -20.10
CA MET A 306 -14.15 -8.93 -19.69
C MET A 306 -13.48 -9.01 -18.31
N ALA A 307 -13.97 -9.90 -17.44
CA ALA A 307 -13.33 -10.27 -16.19
C ALA A 307 -13.34 -11.79 -16.00
N THR A 308 -12.32 -12.31 -15.32
CA THR A 308 -12.17 -13.75 -15.02
C THR A 308 -11.71 -13.97 -13.59
N GLY A 309 -11.76 -15.22 -13.09
CA GLY A 309 -11.13 -15.60 -11.83
C GLY A 309 -9.60 -15.77 -11.90
N ARG A 310 -9.01 -15.73 -13.11
CA ARG A 310 -7.58 -16.03 -13.35
C ARG A 310 -6.71 -14.80 -13.13
N SER A 311 -5.50 -15.03 -12.61
CA SER A 311 -4.51 -13.97 -12.33
C SER A 311 -3.69 -13.53 -13.55
N ASP A 312 -3.74 -14.29 -14.65
CA ASP A 312 -2.99 -14.06 -15.87
C ASP A 312 -3.74 -13.18 -16.90
N HIS A 313 -4.88 -12.60 -16.51
CA HIS A 313 -5.68 -11.71 -17.35
C HIS A 313 -6.06 -10.42 -16.58
N PRO A 314 -6.41 -9.33 -17.29
CA PRO A 314 -7.00 -8.13 -16.69
C PRO A 314 -8.28 -8.44 -15.89
N ASN A 315 -8.62 -7.56 -14.94
CA ASN A 315 -9.86 -7.65 -14.16
C ASN A 315 -10.04 -9.00 -13.43
N GLN A 316 -9.03 -9.41 -12.65
CA GLN A 316 -9.15 -10.61 -11.85
C GLN A 316 -10.18 -10.45 -10.74
N VAL A 317 -11.29 -11.19 -10.81
CA VAL A 317 -12.29 -11.29 -9.73
C VAL A 317 -11.83 -12.39 -8.76
N ASN A 318 -11.16 -11.98 -7.68
CA ASN A 318 -10.57 -12.88 -6.69
C ASN A 318 -10.99 -12.49 -5.27
N ASN A 319 -11.47 -13.47 -4.50
CA ASN A 319 -11.96 -13.28 -3.12
C ASN A 319 -10.93 -12.64 -2.19
N VAL A 320 -9.64 -12.75 -2.48
CA VAL A 320 -8.55 -12.13 -1.71
C VAL A 320 -8.67 -10.62 -1.60
N LEU A 321 -9.34 -9.97 -2.53
CA LEU A 321 -9.64 -8.53 -2.47
C LEU A 321 -10.69 -8.19 -1.38
N GLY A 322 -11.40 -9.18 -0.85
CA GLY A 322 -12.52 -9.01 0.08
C GLY A 322 -12.24 -9.51 1.48
N PHE A 323 -12.17 -10.85 1.63
CA PHE A 323 -12.26 -11.48 2.96
C PHE A 323 -11.23 -10.99 3.98
N PRO A 324 -9.93 -10.77 3.66
CA PRO A 324 -8.97 -10.38 4.67
C PRO A 324 -9.31 -9.01 5.28
N PHE A 325 -9.70 -8.07 4.41
CA PHE A 325 -10.00 -6.69 4.79
C PHE A 325 -11.37 -6.57 5.48
N ILE A 326 -12.33 -7.43 5.10
CA ILE A 326 -13.65 -7.51 5.74
C ILE A 326 -13.48 -7.99 7.18
N PHE A 327 -12.73 -9.07 7.39
CA PHE A 327 -12.43 -9.55 8.73
C PHE A 327 -11.59 -8.55 9.53
N ARG A 328 -10.61 -7.86 8.91
CA ARG A 328 -9.84 -6.82 9.60
C ARG A 328 -10.74 -5.72 10.14
N GLY A 329 -11.62 -5.16 9.32
CA GLY A 329 -12.57 -4.13 9.75
C GLY A 329 -13.56 -4.62 10.80
N ALA A 330 -14.02 -5.87 10.71
CA ALA A 330 -14.92 -6.47 11.69
C ALA A 330 -14.24 -6.75 13.04
N LEU A 331 -13.02 -7.29 13.04
CA LEU A 331 -12.24 -7.60 14.24
C LEU A 331 -11.87 -6.32 15.00
N ASP A 332 -11.45 -5.27 14.31
CA ASP A 332 -10.95 -4.03 14.92
C ASP A 332 -12.02 -3.26 15.70
N VAL A 333 -13.29 -3.43 15.34
CA VAL A 333 -14.43 -2.88 16.09
C VAL A 333 -15.16 -3.93 16.94
N ARG A 334 -14.63 -5.16 16.99
CA ARG A 334 -15.24 -6.30 17.67
C ARG A 334 -16.71 -6.48 17.25
N ALA A 335 -16.93 -6.51 15.92
CA ALA A 335 -18.28 -6.71 15.40
C ALA A 335 -18.85 -8.07 15.83
N THR A 336 -20.12 -8.10 16.18
CA THR A 336 -20.82 -9.34 16.55
C THR A 336 -21.20 -10.19 15.34
N LYS A 337 -21.25 -9.58 14.15
CA LYS A 337 -21.53 -10.23 12.88
C LYS A 337 -21.05 -9.40 11.70
N ILE A 338 -20.86 -10.03 10.54
CA ILE A 338 -20.71 -9.36 9.24
C ILE A 338 -22.09 -9.28 8.61
N ASN A 339 -22.67 -8.07 8.59
CA ASN A 339 -24.00 -7.81 8.05
C ASN A 339 -23.97 -7.28 6.61
N GLU A 340 -25.13 -7.05 6.03
CA GLU A 340 -25.25 -6.61 4.63
C GLU A 340 -24.73 -5.18 4.41
N GLU A 341 -24.87 -4.30 5.42
CA GLU A 341 -24.34 -2.94 5.38
C GLU A 341 -22.82 -2.94 5.29
N MET A 342 -22.16 -3.83 5.99
CA MET A 342 -20.69 -4.01 5.93
C MET A 342 -20.26 -4.54 4.57
N LYS A 343 -21.00 -5.50 3.99
CA LYS A 343 -20.71 -6.03 2.64
C LYS A 343 -20.87 -4.94 1.58
N MET A 344 -21.96 -4.15 1.63
CA MET A 344 -22.16 -3.02 0.71
C MET A 344 -21.08 -1.94 0.87
N ALA A 345 -20.62 -1.68 2.09
CA ALA A 345 -19.50 -0.76 2.32
C ALA A 345 -18.21 -1.26 1.67
N ALA A 346 -17.93 -2.57 1.70
CA ALA A 346 -16.82 -3.18 1.00
C ALA A 346 -16.92 -3.03 -0.52
N VAL A 347 -18.12 -3.27 -1.09
CA VAL A 347 -18.40 -3.09 -2.53
C VAL A 347 -18.07 -1.67 -2.98
N HIS A 348 -18.58 -0.66 -2.27
CA HIS A 348 -18.36 0.74 -2.62
C HIS A 348 -16.89 1.13 -2.45
N ALA A 349 -16.24 0.73 -1.35
CA ALA A 349 -14.86 1.06 -1.10
C ALA A 349 -13.91 0.45 -2.16
N LEU A 350 -14.13 -0.80 -2.57
CA LEU A 350 -13.37 -1.45 -3.64
C LEU A 350 -13.58 -0.76 -4.99
N ALA A 351 -14.84 -0.45 -5.33
CA ALA A 351 -15.15 0.24 -6.57
C ALA A 351 -14.51 1.63 -6.64
N ASP A 352 -14.57 2.39 -5.55
CA ASP A 352 -14.01 3.74 -5.48
C ASP A 352 -12.47 3.72 -5.48
N LEU A 353 -11.84 2.69 -4.89
CA LEU A 353 -10.39 2.53 -4.90
C LEU A 353 -9.82 2.30 -6.30
N ALA A 354 -10.51 1.56 -7.17
CA ALA A 354 -10.10 1.32 -8.55
C ALA A 354 -10.00 2.62 -9.38
N LYS A 355 -10.75 3.65 -9.01
CA LYS A 355 -10.79 4.96 -9.71
C LYS A 355 -9.68 5.91 -9.30
N GLN A 356 -8.97 5.61 -8.22
CA GLN A 356 -7.83 6.41 -7.77
C GLN A 356 -6.57 6.03 -8.53
N SER A 357 -5.63 6.96 -8.64
CA SER A 357 -4.34 6.69 -9.28
C SER A 357 -3.62 5.50 -8.65
N VAL A 358 -3.16 4.58 -9.48
CA VAL A 358 -2.57 3.30 -9.04
C VAL A 358 -1.12 3.53 -8.59
N PRO A 359 -0.71 3.03 -7.41
CA PRO A 359 0.67 3.13 -6.96
C PRO A 359 1.63 2.40 -7.90
N GLU A 360 2.83 2.99 -8.13
CA GLU A 360 3.85 2.41 -9.01
C GLU A 360 4.27 0.99 -8.59
N GLN A 361 4.27 0.70 -7.29
CA GLN A 361 4.55 -0.64 -6.77
C GLN A 361 3.60 -1.70 -7.34
N VAL A 362 2.34 -1.34 -7.61
CA VAL A 362 1.37 -2.25 -8.23
C VAL A 362 1.75 -2.50 -9.68
N ASN A 363 2.09 -1.46 -10.44
CA ASN A 363 2.54 -1.58 -11.83
C ASN A 363 3.76 -2.51 -11.93
N ILE A 364 4.75 -2.34 -11.05
CA ILE A 364 5.95 -3.19 -11.00
C ILE A 364 5.62 -4.65 -10.71
N VAL A 365 4.76 -4.91 -9.71
CA VAL A 365 4.40 -6.29 -9.31
C VAL A 365 3.68 -7.04 -10.44
N TYR A 366 2.90 -6.33 -11.24
CA TYR A 366 2.12 -6.92 -12.34
C TYR A 366 2.76 -6.76 -13.72
N ASP A 367 3.99 -6.22 -13.78
CA ASP A 367 4.75 -5.97 -15.04
C ASP A 367 3.97 -5.10 -16.04
N GLU A 368 3.24 -4.11 -15.51
CA GLU A 368 2.41 -3.19 -16.28
C GLU A 368 3.05 -1.80 -16.35
N VAL A 369 2.85 -1.10 -17.45
CA VAL A 369 3.43 0.24 -17.64
C VAL A 369 2.63 1.31 -16.89
N SER A 370 1.30 1.24 -16.96
CA SER A 370 0.41 2.23 -16.32
C SER A 370 -1.01 1.68 -16.20
N LEU A 371 -1.34 1.13 -15.03
CA LEU A 371 -2.71 0.74 -14.73
C LEU A 371 -3.54 1.98 -14.42
N SER A 372 -4.68 2.14 -15.06
CA SER A 372 -5.63 3.21 -14.82
C SER A 372 -7.06 2.71 -14.96
N PHE A 373 -8.01 3.39 -14.31
CA PHE A 373 -9.42 3.04 -14.40
C PHE A 373 -9.92 3.01 -15.85
N GLY A 374 -10.51 1.89 -16.26
CA GLY A 374 -10.95 1.65 -17.63
C GLY A 374 -11.37 0.19 -17.85
N LYS A 375 -11.63 -0.20 -19.10
CA LYS A 375 -12.11 -1.55 -19.46
C LYS A 375 -11.23 -2.70 -18.92
N GLU A 376 -9.92 -2.47 -18.78
CA GLU A 376 -8.95 -3.46 -18.30
C GLU A 376 -8.60 -3.31 -16.80
N TYR A 377 -9.16 -2.31 -16.12
CA TYR A 377 -8.93 -2.07 -14.69
C TYR A 377 -10.20 -1.55 -14.01
N ILE A 378 -11.19 -2.44 -13.82
CA ILE A 378 -12.47 -2.15 -13.15
C ILE A 378 -12.42 -2.47 -11.65
N ILE A 379 -11.38 -3.16 -11.19
CA ILE A 379 -11.21 -3.57 -9.78
C ILE A 379 -9.72 -3.52 -9.42
N PRO A 380 -9.36 -3.18 -8.15
CA PRO A 380 -7.97 -3.18 -7.72
C PRO A 380 -7.29 -4.55 -7.86
N LYS A 381 -5.96 -4.56 -7.97
CA LYS A 381 -5.16 -5.80 -7.97
C LYS A 381 -4.91 -6.26 -6.52
N PRO A 382 -4.75 -7.57 -6.25
CA PRO A 382 -4.54 -8.13 -4.90
C PRO A 382 -3.37 -7.53 -4.11
N PHE A 383 -2.24 -7.22 -4.77
CA PHE A 383 -1.08 -6.60 -4.14
C PHE A 383 -1.14 -5.05 -4.06
N ASP A 384 -2.33 -4.47 -4.21
CA ASP A 384 -2.50 -3.03 -4.00
C ASP A 384 -2.40 -2.69 -2.51
N PRO A 385 -1.36 -1.97 -2.08
CA PRO A 385 -1.13 -1.67 -0.67
C PRO A 385 -2.21 -0.77 -0.04
N ARG A 386 -3.06 -0.14 -0.86
CA ARG A 386 -4.15 0.71 -0.40
C ARG A 386 -5.31 -0.08 0.19
N LEU A 387 -5.48 -1.34 -0.20
CA LEU A 387 -6.59 -2.19 0.24
C LEU A 387 -6.73 -2.23 1.77
N ILE A 388 -5.62 -2.41 2.49
CA ILE A 388 -5.67 -2.57 3.95
C ILE A 388 -6.07 -1.28 4.70
N TYR A 389 -5.80 -0.10 4.16
CA TYR A 389 -6.13 1.15 4.85
C TYR A 389 -7.32 1.91 4.24
N GLU A 390 -7.91 1.42 3.16
CA GLU A 390 -9.16 1.95 2.58
C GLU A 390 -10.37 1.06 2.89
N ILE A 391 -10.24 -0.28 2.78
CA ILE A 391 -11.39 -1.18 2.91
C ILE A 391 -11.81 -1.39 4.39
N PRO A 392 -10.93 -1.76 5.33
CA PRO A 392 -11.32 -1.97 6.73
C PRO A 392 -11.99 -0.76 7.39
N PRO A 393 -11.56 0.51 7.15
CA PRO A 393 -12.27 1.68 7.70
C PRO A 393 -13.70 1.83 7.20
N ALA A 394 -13.97 1.50 5.93
CA ALA A 394 -15.34 1.55 5.40
C ALA A 394 -16.24 0.52 6.10
N ILE A 395 -15.71 -0.68 6.29
CA ILE A 395 -16.42 -1.78 6.98
C ILE A 395 -16.65 -1.46 8.45
N ALA A 396 -15.62 -0.96 9.16
CA ALA A 396 -15.73 -0.56 10.56
C ALA A 396 -16.78 0.55 10.76
N LYS A 397 -16.82 1.55 9.87
CA LYS A 397 -17.85 2.59 9.87
C LYS A 397 -19.27 2.02 9.68
N ALA A 398 -19.41 1.07 8.75
CA ALA A 398 -20.69 0.41 8.52
C ALA A 398 -21.13 -0.43 9.73
N ALA A 399 -20.21 -1.16 10.37
CA ALA A 399 -20.45 -1.93 11.59
C ALA A 399 -20.91 -1.04 12.75
N ILE A 400 -20.25 0.10 12.95
CA ILE A 400 -20.63 1.08 13.98
C ILE A 400 -22.03 1.65 13.66
N LYS A 401 -22.26 2.09 12.43
CA LYS A 401 -23.53 2.68 12.01
C LYS A 401 -24.70 1.71 12.14
N SER A 402 -24.48 0.43 11.87
CA SER A 402 -25.52 -0.61 11.97
C SER A 402 -25.66 -1.22 13.37
N GLY A 403 -24.90 -0.73 14.35
CA GLY A 403 -25.02 -1.12 15.77
C GLY A 403 -24.45 -2.50 16.11
N VAL A 404 -23.62 -3.09 15.23
CA VAL A 404 -23.01 -4.40 15.47
C VAL A 404 -21.59 -4.33 16.04
N ALA A 405 -21.01 -3.14 16.14
CA ALA A 405 -19.68 -2.90 16.71
C ALA A 405 -19.77 -2.78 18.24
N LEU A 406 -18.93 -3.53 18.98
CA LEU A 406 -18.82 -3.47 20.44
C LEU A 406 -17.78 -2.43 20.89
N GLU A 407 -16.79 -2.13 20.06
CA GLU A 407 -15.72 -1.16 20.34
C GLU A 407 -15.60 -0.16 19.17
N PRO A 408 -16.35 0.96 19.22
CA PRO A 408 -16.31 1.97 18.17
C PRO A 408 -14.95 2.67 18.10
N ILE A 409 -14.51 3.01 16.87
CA ILE A 409 -13.30 3.77 16.62
C ILE A 409 -13.61 5.26 16.70
N GLU A 410 -12.91 5.99 17.59
CA GLU A 410 -13.09 7.42 17.79
C GLU A 410 -12.14 8.25 16.88
N ASP A 411 -10.88 7.82 16.75
CA ASP A 411 -9.83 8.50 15.96
C ASP A 411 -9.51 7.71 14.69
N TRP A 412 -10.15 8.09 13.58
CA TRP A 412 -9.98 7.47 12.27
C TRP A 412 -8.59 7.70 11.67
N GLY A 413 -7.94 8.82 11.99
CA GLY A 413 -6.58 9.09 11.55
C GLY A 413 -5.59 8.12 12.19
N LYS A 414 -5.69 7.96 13.50
CA LYS A 414 -4.87 6.99 14.25
C LYS A 414 -5.13 5.55 13.81
N TYR A 415 -6.38 5.19 13.54
CA TYR A 415 -6.73 3.86 13.06
C TYR A 415 -6.12 3.57 11.67
N ARG A 416 -6.21 4.52 10.74
CA ARG A 416 -5.57 4.40 9.43
C ARG A 416 -4.05 4.23 9.55
N ASP A 417 -3.40 4.99 10.44
CA ASP A 417 -1.98 4.84 10.73
C ASP A 417 -1.64 3.44 11.26
N GLN A 418 -2.46 2.87 12.15
CA GLN A 418 -2.28 1.51 12.67
C GLN A 418 -2.39 0.45 11.56
N LEU A 419 -3.34 0.59 10.63
CA LEU A 419 -3.49 -0.30 9.49
C LEU A 419 -2.28 -0.23 8.55
N MET A 420 -1.76 0.96 8.28
CA MET A 420 -0.55 1.15 7.51
C MET A 420 0.68 0.55 8.20
N ASP A 421 0.78 0.65 9.54
CA ASP A 421 1.86 0.01 10.31
C ASP A 421 1.82 -1.52 10.19
N ARG A 422 0.62 -2.14 10.15
CA ARG A 422 0.44 -3.59 9.98
C ARG A 422 0.88 -4.09 8.60
N SER A 423 0.64 -3.31 7.56
CA SER A 423 1.00 -3.68 6.19
C SER A 423 2.48 -3.45 5.83
N GLY A 424 3.25 -2.83 6.73
CA GLY A 424 4.60 -2.39 6.41
C GLY A 424 4.66 -1.25 5.38
N VAL A 425 3.52 -0.70 4.97
CA VAL A 425 3.45 0.38 3.98
C VAL A 425 3.84 1.71 4.61
N GLY A 426 5.01 2.20 4.24
CA GLY A 426 5.53 3.50 4.61
C GLY A 426 5.80 3.67 6.11
N SER A 427 6.85 4.36 6.47
CA SER A 427 7.12 4.62 7.88
C SER A 427 6.20 5.69 8.43
N LYS A 428 5.96 5.66 9.75
CA LYS A 428 5.25 6.70 10.50
C LYS A 428 5.81 8.10 10.22
N GLU A 429 7.12 8.19 10.05
CA GLU A 429 7.84 9.42 9.78
C GLU A 429 7.52 10.00 8.42
N ILE A 430 7.38 9.15 7.39
CA ILE A 430 6.96 9.57 6.04
C ILE A 430 5.50 10.06 6.09
N ARG A 431 4.61 9.35 6.76
CA ARG A 431 3.22 9.78 6.92
C ARG A 431 3.10 11.11 7.64
N LEU A 432 3.86 11.31 8.71
CA LEU A 432 3.91 12.61 9.42
C LEU A 432 4.42 13.73 8.51
N LEU A 433 5.41 13.44 7.65
CA LEU A 433 5.92 14.38 6.67
C LEU A 433 4.85 14.74 5.63
N HIS A 434 4.17 13.75 5.04
CA HIS A 434 3.07 13.97 4.08
C HIS A 434 1.93 14.77 4.70
N ASN A 435 1.50 14.42 5.92
CA ASN A 435 0.46 15.16 6.64
C ASN A 435 0.85 16.63 6.91
N ARG A 436 2.12 16.90 7.16
CA ARG A 436 2.62 18.28 7.29
C ARG A 436 2.62 19.02 5.96
N ALA A 437 3.04 18.37 4.87
CA ALA A 437 2.99 18.95 3.53
C ALA A 437 1.56 19.36 3.17
N LYS A 438 0.57 18.47 3.37
CA LYS A 438 -0.86 18.69 3.08
C LYS A 438 -1.47 19.89 3.84
N ARG A 439 -0.98 20.23 5.03
CA ARG A 439 -1.52 21.35 5.82
C ARG A 439 -1.29 22.72 5.20
N ASN A 440 -0.23 22.89 4.43
CA ASN A 440 0.11 24.15 3.75
C ASN A 440 0.93 23.82 2.48
N PRO A 441 0.28 23.29 1.43
CA PRO A 441 0.96 22.93 0.20
C PRO A 441 1.74 24.09 -0.39
N LYS A 442 2.89 23.81 -1.02
CA LYS A 442 3.80 24.79 -1.63
C LYS A 442 4.05 24.43 -3.09
N SER A 443 4.47 25.43 -3.87
CA SER A 443 4.82 25.22 -5.25
C SER A 443 6.18 24.52 -5.40
N ILE A 444 6.24 23.55 -6.30
CA ILE A 444 7.43 22.74 -6.57
C ILE A 444 7.72 22.71 -8.06
N VAL A 445 8.91 23.14 -8.46
CA VAL A 445 9.38 22.95 -9.85
C VAL A 445 9.92 21.54 -10.02
N PHE A 446 9.35 20.79 -10.97
CA PHE A 446 9.88 19.54 -11.48
C PHE A 446 10.67 19.82 -12.74
N ALA A 447 12.00 19.90 -12.65
CA ALA A 447 12.86 20.40 -13.73
C ALA A 447 13.04 19.45 -14.92
N GLU A 448 12.54 18.22 -14.83
CA GLU A 448 12.67 17.16 -15.84
C GLU A 448 11.32 16.50 -16.11
N ALA A 449 10.23 17.29 -16.16
CA ALA A 449 8.85 16.81 -16.29
C ALA A 449 8.52 16.17 -17.66
N ASP A 450 9.42 16.26 -18.63
CA ASP A 450 9.38 15.55 -19.92
C ASP A 450 9.88 14.09 -19.83
N HIS A 451 10.03 13.55 -18.60
CA HIS A 451 10.22 12.14 -18.30
C HIS A 451 8.97 11.57 -17.63
N LEU A 452 8.52 10.40 -18.07
CA LEU A 452 7.28 9.76 -17.62
C LEU A 452 7.19 9.63 -16.09
N ASP A 453 8.23 9.12 -15.43
CA ASP A 453 8.22 8.91 -13.98
C ASP A 453 8.20 10.22 -13.18
N VAL A 454 8.87 11.26 -13.69
CA VAL A 454 8.83 12.59 -13.07
C VAL A 454 7.43 13.19 -13.17
N LEU A 455 6.76 13.00 -14.31
CA LEU A 455 5.39 13.46 -14.51
C LEU A 455 4.39 12.68 -13.65
N LYS A 456 4.54 11.35 -13.54
CA LYS A 456 3.76 10.51 -12.59
C LYS A 456 3.93 11.00 -11.14
N ALA A 457 5.15 11.33 -10.73
CA ALA A 457 5.40 11.87 -9.40
C ALA A 457 4.72 13.24 -9.20
N ALA A 458 4.77 14.13 -10.19
CA ALA A 458 4.10 15.42 -10.16
C ALA A 458 2.57 15.27 -10.09
N GLN A 459 1.99 14.34 -10.87
CA GLN A 459 0.57 13.99 -10.81
C GLN A 459 0.16 13.57 -9.40
N ARG A 460 0.87 12.61 -8.80
CA ARG A 460 0.59 12.13 -7.45
C ARG A 460 0.73 13.23 -6.39
N VAL A 461 1.74 14.07 -6.50
CA VAL A 461 1.93 15.23 -5.60
C VAL A 461 0.71 16.16 -5.65
N TYR A 462 0.13 16.38 -6.82
CA TYR A 462 -1.07 17.17 -7.01
C TYR A 462 -2.31 16.47 -6.42
N GLU A 463 -2.57 15.21 -6.82
CA GLU A 463 -3.74 14.43 -6.41
C GLU A 463 -3.77 14.19 -4.89
N GLU A 464 -2.62 13.87 -4.30
CA GLU A 464 -2.48 13.71 -2.85
C GLU A 464 -2.46 15.02 -2.08
N LYS A 465 -2.53 16.17 -2.78
CA LYS A 465 -2.51 17.52 -2.20
C LYS A 465 -1.25 17.81 -1.37
N LEU A 466 -0.12 17.24 -1.75
CA LEU A 466 1.15 17.48 -1.09
C LEU A 466 1.75 18.84 -1.45
N GLY A 467 1.56 19.27 -2.70
CA GLY A 467 2.08 20.53 -3.24
C GLY A 467 1.45 20.89 -4.56
N TYR A 468 1.85 22.04 -5.10
CA TYR A 468 1.43 22.54 -6.41
C TYR A 468 2.58 22.37 -7.41
N PRO A 469 2.52 21.35 -8.33
CA PRO A 469 3.59 21.13 -9.29
C PRO A 469 3.64 22.22 -10.36
N ILE A 470 4.86 22.60 -10.71
CA ILE A 470 5.21 23.44 -11.88
C ILE A 470 6.09 22.54 -12.76
N LEU A 471 5.65 22.28 -13.98
CA LEU A 471 6.29 21.35 -14.90
C LEU A 471 7.27 22.10 -15.79
N LEU A 472 8.54 21.68 -15.80
CA LEU A 472 9.58 22.27 -16.59
C LEU A 472 10.21 21.24 -17.53
N GLY A 473 10.18 21.47 -18.82
CA GLY A 473 10.69 20.56 -19.86
C GLY A 473 10.13 20.89 -21.22
N ARG A 474 10.26 19.99 -22.19
CA ARG A 474 9.68 20.13 -23.50
C ARG A 474 8.16 20.09 -23.44
N LYS A 475 7.51 21.19 -23.79
CA LYS A 475 6.07 21.39 -23.62
C LYS A 475 5.25 20.39 -24.43
N ASP A 476 5.67 20.07 -25.67
CA ASP A 476 5.06 19.08 -26.54
C ASP A 476 5.01 17.68 -25.89
N ILE A 477 6.15 17.22 -25.39
CA ILE A 477 6.26 15.91 -24.74
C ILE A 477 5.48 15.86 -23.41
N ILE A 478 5.53 16.93 -22.62
CA ILE A 478 4.77 16.98 -21.35
C ILE A 478 3.26 16.88 -21.64
N LEU A 479 2.76 17.52 -22.68
CA LEU A 479 1.34 17.46 -23.03
C LEU A 479 0.94 16.05 -23.51
N GLU A 480 1.76 15.42 -24.37
CA GLU A 480 1.55 14.03 -24.80
C GLU A 480 1.51 13.05 -23.63
N LEU A 481 2.52 13.12 -22.75
CA LEU A 481 2.57 12.27 -21.55
C LEU A 481 1.43 12.55 -20.56
N LYS A 482 0.96 13.80 -20.45
CA LYS A 482 -0.21 14.13 -19.62
C LYS A 482 -1.49 13.46 -20.14
N GLU A 483 -1.66 13.42 -21.46
CA GLU A 483 -2.80 12.75 -22.09
C GLU A 483 -2.73 11.23 -21.84
N GLU A 484 -1.56 10.62 -22.06
CA GLU A 484 -1.30 9.20 -21.80
C GLU A 484 -1.61 8.81 -20.34
N LEU A 485 -1.22 9.65 -19.38
CA LEU A 485 -1.44 9.42 -17.94
C LEU A 485 -2.85 9.80 -17.46
N GLY A 486 -3.69 10.40 -18.30
CA GLY A 486 -4.96 10.97 -17.86
C GLY A 486 -4.81 12.10 -16.82
N PHE A 487 -3.67 12.81 -16.83
CA PHE A 487 -3.42 13.93 -15.92
C PHE A 487 -4.10 15.20 -16.43
N THR A 488 -5.41 15.34 -16.14
CA THR A 488 -6.26 16.41 -16.64
C THR A 488 -6.12 17.75 -15.92
N ALA A 489 -5.48 17.77 -14.73
CA ALA A 489 -5.36 19.00 -13.93
C ALA A 489 -4.60 20.09 -14.68
N GLU A 490 -5.07 21.35 -14.59
CA GLU A 490 -4.37 22.51 -15.10
C GLU A 490 -3.21 22.88 -14.17
N VAL A 491 -1.99 22.64 -14.62
CA VAL A 491 -0.75 22.98 -13.92
C VAL A 491 0.17 23.79 -14.85
N PRO A 492 0.96 24.75 -14.30
CA PRO A 492 1.88 25.53 -15.12
C PRO A 492 2.93 24.66 -15.82
N ILE A 493 3.12 24.86 -17.12
CA ILE A 493 4.13 24.19 -17.94
C ILE A 493 5.03 25.24 -18.58
N TYR A 494 6.34 25.11 -18.39
CA TYR A 494 7.32 26.03 -18.97
C TYR A 494 8.41 25.26 -19.73
N ASP A 495 8.73 25.74 -20.95
CA ASP A 495 9.88 25.26 -21.72
C ASP A 495 10.90 26.40 -21.87
N PRO A 496 12.05 26.33 -21.19
CA PRO A 496 13.07 27.38 -21.26
C PRO A 496 13.66 27.62 -22.65
N LYS A 497 13.33 26.81 -23.64
CA LYS A 497 13.86 26.94 -25.01
C LYS A 497 12.92 27.70 -25.97
N THR A 498 11.64 27.81 -25.64
CA THR A 498 10.63 28.45 -26.48
C THR A 498 10.72 29.98 -26.43
N ASP A 499 10.15 30.63 -27.44
CA ASP A 499 10.10 32.09 -27.50
C ASP A 499 9.09 32.67 -26.50
N GLU A 500 8.12 31.89 -26.04
CA GLU A 500 7.19 32.27 -24.96
C GLU A 500 7.94 32.68 -23.68
N GLU A 501 9.09 32.04 -23.38
CA GLU A 501 9.91 32.32 -22.21
C GLU A 501 11.07 33.30 -22.44
N ALA A 502 11.12 33.98 -23.61
CA ALA A 502 12.23 34.86 -23.99
C ALA A 502 12.45 36.00 -23.00
N GLU A 503 11.39 36.73 -22.64
CA GLU A 503 11.46 37.88 -21.73
C GLU A 503 11.90 37.43 -20.32
N ARG A 504 11.35 36.32 -19.83
CA ARG A 504 11.71 35.75 -18.52
C ARG A 504 13.16 35.28 -18.50
N ARG A 505 13.62 34.60 -19.57
CA ARG A 505 15.03 34.21 -19.71
C ARG A 505 15.96 35.41 -19.69
N ASP A 506 15.62 36.49 -20.37
CA ASP A 506 16.44 37.71 -20.43
C ASP A 506 16.48 38.38 -19.05
N TYR A 507 15.37 38.46 -18.34
CA TYR A 507 15.31 38.94 -16.97
C TYR A 507 16.22 38.09 -16.05
N PHE A 508 16.06 36.77 -16.08
CA PHE A 508 16.88 35.86 -15.27
C PHE A 508 18.38 35.92 -15.64
N ALA A 509 18.69 36.07 -16.91
CA ALA A 509 20.07 36.20 -17.37
C ALA A 509 20.76 37.47 -16.83
N VAL A 510 20.05 38.62 -16.84
CA VAL A 510 20.55 39.88 -16.27
C VAL A 510 20.79 39.69 -14.78
N LYS A 511 19.82 39.15 -14.03
CA LYS A 511 19.95 38.92 -12.58
C LYS A 511 21.11 38.02 -12.23
N TYR A 512 21.29 36.93 -12.98
CA TYR A 512 22.42 36.02 -12.81
C TYR A 512 23.75 36.70 -13.15
N TRP A 513 23.83 37.43 -14.25
CA TRP A 513 25.01 38.16 -14.67
C TRP A 513 25.42 39.23 -13.61
N GLU A 514 24.50 40.02 -13.07
CA GLU A 514 24.76 41.01 -12.01
C GLU A 514 25.47 40.37 -10.80
N THR A 515 25.13 39.15 -10.44
CA THR A 515 25.74 38.42 -9.31
C THR A 515 27.07 37.73 -9.65
N ARG A 516 27.33 37.43 -10.95
CA ARG A 516 28.46 36.61 -11.39
C ARG A 516 29.43 37.29 -12.35
N GLN A 517 29.21 38.51 -12.80
CA GLN A 517 30.10 39.23 -13.72
C GLN A 517 31.55 39.31 -13.21
N ARG A 518 31.74 39.55 -11.90
CA ARG A 518 33.06 39.56 -11.28
C ARG A 518 33.70 38.19 -11.12
N LYS A 519 33.01 37.13 -11.50
CA LYS A 519 33.50 35.75 -11.55
C LYS A 519 33.70 35.26 -12.98
N GLY A 520 33.73 36.19 -13.95
CA GLY A 520 34.04 35.90 -15.33
C GLY A 520 32.84 35.48 -16.21
N ILE A 521 31.61 35.60 -15.72
CA ILE A 521 30.42 35.29 -16.54
C ILE A 521 30.04 36.52 -17.35
N SER A 522 30.00 36.40 -18.69
CA SER A 522 29.47 37.44 -19.59
C SER A 522 27.94 37.37 -19.66
N LEU A 523 27.28 38.48 -20.05
CA LEU A 523 25.83 38.50 -20.26
C LEU A 523 25.40 37.51 -21.34
N HIS A 524 26.20 37.31 -22.40
CA HIS A 524 25.93 36.30 -23.42
C HIS A 524 25.95 34.87 -22.85
N GLN A 525 26.92 34.54 -22.01
CA GLN A 525 26.98 33.26 -21.32
C GLN A 525 25.79 33.10 -20.40
N ALA A 526 25.38 34.13 -19.65
CA ALA A 526 24.22 34.10 -18.77
C ALA A 526 22.93 33.80 -19.55
N LYS A 527 22.72 34.46 -20.72
CA LYS A 527 21.57 34.18 -21.61
C LYS A 527 21.56 32.76 -22.14
N LYS A 528 22.74 32.20 -22.48
CA LYS A 528 22.89 30.80 -22.92
C LYS A 528 22.53 29.83 -21.80
N LEU A 529 22.98 30.09 -20.57
CA LEU A 529 22.72 29.24 -19.40
C LEU A 529 21.25 29.23 -19.00
N MET A 530 20.49 30.33 -19.17
CA MET A 530 19.06 30.37 -18.86
C MET A 530 18.19 29.53 -19.82
N ARG A 531 18.74 29.00 -20.92
CA ARG A 531 18.08 27.97 -21.76
C ARG A 531 18.23 26.57 -21.19
N GLU A 532 19.06 26.39 -20.16
CA GLU A 532 19.30 25.13 -19.47
C GLU A 532 18.33 25.02 -18.28
N ARG A 533 17.58 23.90 -18.22
CA ARG A 533 16.46 23.73 -17.29
C ARG A 533 16.81 23.92 -15.81
N ASN A 534 18.00 23.47 -15.38
CA ASN A 534 18.39 23.58 -13.97
C ASN A 534 18.74 25.01 -13.56
N TYR A 535 19.33 25.80 -14.47
CA TYR A 535 19.55 27.22 -14.24
C TYR A 535 18.23 27.99 -14.22
N PHE A 536 17.32 27.70 -15.13
CA PHE A 536 16.01 28.34 -15.19
C PHE A 536 15.18 28.01 -13.93
N ALA A 537 15.09 26.74 -13.54
CA ALA A 537 14.39 26.28 -12.35
C ALA A 537 14.97 26.89 -11.06
N ALA A 538 16.30 26.93 -10.93
CA ALA A 538 16.96 27.55 -9.80
C ALA A 538 16.68 29.06 -9.70
N MET A 539 16.56 29.76 -10.86
CA MET A 539 16.16 31.17 -10.89
C MET A 539 14.69 31.37 -10.48
N MET A 540 13.76 30.52 -10.96
CA MET A 540 12.36 30.57 -10.51
C MET A 540 12.26 30.52 -8.99
N VAL A 541 13.01 29.62 -8.35
CA VAL A 541 13.04 29.52 -6.89
C VAL A 541 13.73 30.72 -6.27
N ASN A 542 14.84 31.19 -6.83
CA ASN A 542 15.58 32.34 -6.29
C ASN A 542 14.75 33.63 -6.32
N GLU A 543 14.03 33.88 -7.41
CA GLU A 543 13.16 35.07 -7.57
C GLU A 543 11.81 34.93 -6.85
N GLY A 544 11.46 33.73 -6.33
CA GLY A 544 10.24 33.50 -5.57
C GLY A 544 9.02 33.15 -6.41
N GLU A 545 9.22 32.81 -7.69
CA GLU A 545 8.14 32.30 -8.55
C GLU A 545 7.73 30.87 -8.18
N ALA A 546 8.60 30.15 -7.48
CA ALA A 546 8.33 28.84 -6.89
C ALA A 546 8.95 28.75 -5.48
N ASP A 547 8.34 27.94 -4.63
CA ASP A 547 8.79 27.74 -3.25
C ASP A 547 9.95 26.73 -3.15
N SER A 548 10.01 25.76 -4.06
CA SER A 548 11.02 24.68 -4.02
C SER A 548 11.31 24.10 -5.41
N LEU A 549 12.41 23.32 -5.48
CA LEU A 549 12.90 22.66 -6.69
C LEU A 549 13.23 21.22 -6.43
N ILE A 550 12.81 20.33 -7.36
CA ILE A 550 13.26 18.95 -7.47
C ILE A 550 13.84 18.70 -8.87
N THR A 551 15.03 18.07 -8.93
CA THR A 551 15.73 17.76 -10.17
C THR A 551 16.76 16.64 -9.97
N GLY A 552 17.39 16.13 -11.04
CA GLY A 552 18.49 15.15 -10.98
C GLY A 552 18.10 13.74 -11.40
N TYR A 553 16.90 13.57 -11.97
CA TYR A 553 16.42 12.27 -12.44
C TYR A 553 17.30 11.67 -13.55
N SER A 554 17.69 12.47 -14.54
CA SER A 554 18.42 12.02 -15.73
C SER A 554 19.85 12.58 -15.85
N ARG A 555 20.30 13.41 -14.89
CA ARG A 555 21.58 14.13 -15.02
C ARG A 555 22.55 13.86 -13.88
N PRO A 556 23.88 13.80 -14.16
CA PRO A 556 24.90 13.62 -13.14
C PRO A 556 24.88 14.72 -12.08
N TYR A 557 25.05 14.36 -10.81
CA TYR A 557 24.99 15.23 -9.65
C TYR A 557 25.78 16.55 -9.80
N PRO A 558 27.06 16.58 -10.30
CA PRO A 558 27.83 17.82 -10.42
C PRO A 558 27.18 18.86 -11.34
N THR A 559 26.50 18.43 -12.40
CA THR A 559 25.85 19.34 -13.35
C THR A 559 24.57 19.96 -12.78
N VAL A 560 23.92 19.24 -11.87
CA VAL A 560 22.66 19.66 -11.23
C VAL A 560 22.92 20.56 -10.02
N VAL A 561 23.89 20.23 -9.18
CA VAL A 561 24.19 20.98 -7.96
C VAL A 561 24.81 22.37 -8.24
N LYS A 562 25.56 22.51 -9.34
CA LYS A 562 26.24 23.76 -9.70
C LYS A 562 25.29 24.94 -9.83
N PRO A 563 24.19 24.90 -10.60
CA PRO A 563 23.21 25.99 -10.68
C PRO A 563 22.64 26.36 -9.30
N MET A 564 22.36 25.40 -8.45
CA MET A 564 21.81 25.65 -7.11
C MET A 564 22.79 26.38 -6.21
N ILE A 565 24.07 25.99 -6.22
CA ILE A 565 25.13 26.68 -5.47
C ILE A 565 25.33 28.11 -5.99
N GLU A 566 25.26 28.29 -7.30
CA GLU A 566 25.49 29.59 -7.95
C GLU A 566 24.35 30.59 -7.78
N LEU A 567 23.11 30.12 -7.81
CA LEU A 567 21.91 30.96 -7.82
C LEU A 567 21.24 31.04 -6.45
N ILE A 568 20.89 29.88 -5.86
CA ILE A 568 20.21 29.84 -4.57
C ILE A 568 21.18 30.18 -3.44
N GLY A 569 22.39 29.61 -3.51
CA GLY A 569 23.44 29.84 -2.53
C GLY A 569 23.18 29.24 -1.15
N LYS A 570 24.11 29.45 -0.24
CA LYS A 570 24.07 28.90 1.12
C LYS A 570 23.26 29.76 2.07
N ALA A 571 22.59 29.12 3.02
CA ALA A 571 21.90 29.80 4.11
C ALA A 571 22.88 30.54 5.03
N LYS A 572 22.41 31.57 5.74
CA LYS A 572 23.21 32.36 6.68
C LYS A 572 23.84 31.49 7.77
N GLY A 573 25.16 31.58 7.92
CA GLY A 573 25.95 30.80 8.89
C GLY A 573 26.26 29.34 8.47
N VAL A 574 25.96 28.98 7.22
CA VAL A 574 26.34 27.69 6.63
C VAL A 574 27.64 27.85 5.83
N THR A 575 28.69 27.15 6.24
CA THR A 575 30.00 27.15 5.55
C THR A 575 30.01 26.22 4.35
N ARG A 576 29.40 25.04 4.49
CA ARG A 576 29.28 24.00 3.44
C ARG A 576 27.87 23.43 3.42
N ILE A 577 27.39 23.11 2.24
CA ILE A 577 26.20 22.25 2.08
C ILE A 577 26.56 20.80 2.44
N ALA A 578 25.60 20.03 2.84
CA ALA A 578 25.74 18.60 3.16
C ALA A 578 24.52 17.82 2.66
N ALA A 579 24.56 16.52 2.79
CA ALA A 579 23.41 15.68 2.47
C ALA A 579 23.16 14.63 3.55
N THR A 580 21.92 14.25 3.72
CA THR A 580 21.52 13.17 4.62
C THR A 580 20.50 12.26 3.97
N ASN A 581 20.57 10.97 4.28
CA ASN A 581 19.55 10.00 3.91
C ASN A 581 18.85 9.49 5.16
N LEU A 582 17.51 9.38 5.09
CA LEU A 582 16.73 8.65 6.06
C LEU A 582 16.61 7.20 5.58
N MET A 583 17.07 6.25 6.39
CA MET A 583 16.89 4.82 6.17
C MET A 583 15.74 4.31 7.04
N LEU A 584 14.83 3.54 6.45
CA LEU A 584 13.70 2.91 7.14
C LEU A 584 14.06 1.44 7.41
N THR A 585 14.77 1.20 8.50
CA THR A 585 15.25 -0.13 8.86
C THR A 585 14.25 -0.88 9.74
N ASN A 586 14.39 -2.20 9.83
CA ASN A 586 13.62 -3.05 10.75
C ASN A 586 13.75 -2.65 12.23
N GLN A 587 14.82 -1.90 12.58
CA GLN A 587 14.99 -1.33 13.91
C GLN A 587 14.39 0.08 14.05
N GLY A 588 13.77 0.60 12.99
CA GLY A 588 13.17 1.92 12.89
C GLY A 588 14.02 2.91 12.07
N PRO A 589 13.53 4.16 11.92
CA PRO A 589 14.15 5.16 11.06
C PRO A 589 15.49 5.67 11.63
N ILE A 590 16.51 5.77 10.76
CA ILE A 590 17.85 6.26 11.08
C ILE A 590 18.33 7.23 10.01
N PHE A 591 18.77 8.42 10.41
CA PHE A 591 19.45 9.37 9.53
C PHE A 591 20.94 9.09 9.45
N LEU A 592 21.48 9.08 8.23
CA LEU A 592 22.91 8.95 7.92
C LEU A 592 23.43 10.23 7.27
N ALA A 593 24.53 10.83 7.75
CA ALA A 593 25.13 12.05 7.20
C ALA A 593 26.66 12.11 7.40
N ASP A 594 27.45 12.70 6.49
CA ASP A 594 27.11 13.18 5.17
C ASP A 594 27.32 12.05 4.14
N THR A 595 26.28 11.72 3.39
CA THR A 595 26.27 10.56 2.50
C THR A 595 26.68 10.88 1.06
N THR A 596 26.83 12.19 0.68
CA THR A 596 26.87 12.56 -0.74
C THR A 596 27.88 13.68 -1.09
N ILE A 597 28.23 14.58 -0.19
CA ILE A 597 28.87 15.84 -0.58
C ILE A 597 30.30 16.02 -0.05
N ASN A 598 30.53 15.87 1.25
CA ASN A 598 31.80 16.27 1.88
C ASN A 598 32.77 15.08 2.01
N ILE A 599 33.83 15.02 1.19
CA ILE A 599 34.78 13.91 1.16
C ILE A 599 35.46 13.76 2.52
N ASN A 600 36.12 14.81 3.01
CA ASN A 600 36.78 14.81 4.31
C ASN A 600 36.47 16.09 5.07
N PRO A 601 35.35 16.14 5.81
CA PRO A 601 34.91 17.31 6.55
C PRO A 601 35.80 17.54 7.78
N SER A 602 36.09 18.82 8.11
CA SER A 602 36.77 19.19 9.35
C SER A 602 35.86 19.00 10.58
N ALA A 603 36.40 19.05 11.78
CA ALA A 603 35.65 18.98 13.03
C ALA A 603 34.51 20.03 13.08
N LYS A 604 34.76 21.25 12.61
CA LYS A 604 33.76 22.31 12.52
C LYS A 604 32.68 22.01 11.49
N ASP A 605 33.05 21.41 10.34
CA ASP A 605 32.07 20.98 9.33
C ASP A 605 31.19 19.86 9.87
N LEU A 606 31.77 18.85 10.54
CA LEU A 606 31.00 17.76 11.18
C LEU A 606 30.02 18.29 12.23
N ALA A 607 30.43 19.25 13.03
CA ALA A 607 29.53 19.90 13.99
C ALA A 607 28.36 20.61 13.28
N LYS A 608 28.60 21.26 12.14
CA LYS A 608 27.54 21.91 11.35
C LYS A 608 26.62 20.91 10.66
N ILE A 609 27.18 19.82 10.10
CA ILE A 609 26.44 18.71 9.51
C ILE A 609 25.48 18.12 10.57
N SER A 610 26.00 17.81 11.78
CA SER A 610 25.20 17.32 12.90
C SER A 610 24.04 18.24 13.24
N GLN A 611 24.29 19.56 13.28
CA GLN A 611 23.25 20.57 13.57
C GLN A 611 22.19 20.65 12.48
N MET A 612 22.58 20.54 11.21
CA MET A 612 21.64 20.54 10.08
C MET A 612 20.81 19.27 10.07
N THR A 613 21.43 18.10 10.27
CA THR A 613 20.74 16.79 10.35
C THR A 613 19.79 16.75 11.56
N TYR A 614 20.16 17.31 12.71
CA TYR A 614 19.26 17.47 13.86
C TYR A 614 17.96 18.20 13.50
N LYS A 615 18.05 19.29 12.71
CA LYS A 615 16.88 20.06 12.28
C LYS A 615 15.98 19.25 11.35
N ILE A 616 16.58 18.51 10.42
CA ILE A 616 15.83 17.62 9.50
C ILE A 616 15.15 16.47 10.26
N ALA A 617 15.84 15.80 11.17
CA ALA A 617 15.22 14.74 11.96
C ALA A 617 14.00 15.27 12.78
N LYS A 618 14.08 16.48 13.31
CA LYS A 618 12.91 17.15 13.93
C LYS A 618 11.79 17.45 12.91
N MET A 619 12.13 17.74 11.67
CA MET A 619 11.16 17.95 10.60
C MET A 619 10.36 16.67 10.32
N PHE A 620 10.96 15.50 10.50
CA PHE A 620 10.27 14.21 10.43
C PHE A 620 9.55 13.81 11.73
N GLY A 621 9.47 14.70 12.72
CA GLY A 621 8.80 14.43 13.99
C GLY A 621 9.61 13.61 15.00
N MET A 622 10.85 13.31 14.67
CA MET A 622 11.73 12.52 15.52
C MET A 622 12.32 13.34 16.67
N LYS A 623 12.70 12.64 17.76
CA LYS A 623 13.56 13.19 18.82
C LYS A 623 14.99 12.76 18.51
N PRO A 624 15.85 13.67 17.97
CA PRO A 624 17.18 13.26 17.50
C PRO A 624 18.11 12.91 18.66
N ASN A 625 18.71 11.72 18.61
CA ASN A 625 19.82 11.25 19.43
C ASN A 625 20.96 10.91 18.50
N ILE A 626 22.04 11.68 18.54
CA ILE A 626 23.09 11.70 17.51
C ILE A 626 24.33 10.99 18.02
N ALA A 627 24.80 9.96 17.31
CA ALA A 627 26.11 9.37 17.51
C ALA A 627 27.09 9.87 16.46
N MET A 628 28.24 10.36 16.90
CA MET A 628 29.37 10.67 16.02
C MET A 628 30.27 9.45 15.93
N LEU A 629 30.29 8.84 14.74
CA LEU A 629 30.92 7.54 14.51
C LEU A 629 32.44 7.64 14.31
N SER A 630 33.11 6.63 14.82
CA SER A 630 34.51 6.38 14.64
C SER A 630 34.80 4.88 14.74
N PHE A 631 36.03 4.46 14.45
CA PHE A 631 36.54 3.15 14.83
C PHE A 631 36.99 3.07 16.30
N SER A 632 36.93 4.17 17.05
CA SER A 632 37.33 4.34 18.46
C SER A 632 36.14 4.69 19.32
N ASN A 633 36.15 4.32 20.60
CA ASN A 633 35.19 4.70 21.63
C ASN A 633 35.88 5.58 22.69
N PHE A 634 35.41 6.81 22.87
CA PHE A 634 35.78 7.74 23.97
C PHE A 634 37.28 7.76 24.33
N GLY A 635 38.16 7.87 23.32
CA GLY A 635 39.62 7.97 23.54
C GLY A 635 40.34 6.62 23.54
N SER A 636 39.69 5.51 23.15
CA SER A 636 40.36 4.21 23.01
C SER A 636 41.47 4.19 21.96
N SER A 637 41.45 5.16 21.02
CA SER A 637 42.52 5.40 20.04
C SER A 637 42.89 6.90 20.00
N ASN A 638 44.15 7.20 19.94
CA ASN A 638 44.68 8.57 19.82
C ASN A 638 45.12 8.89 18.37
N SER A 639 44.22 8.66 17.41
CA SER A 639 44.47 8.98 16.01
C SER A 639 43.95 10.36 15.63
N GLU A 640 44.51 10.95 14.55
CA GLU A 640 43.97 12.22 14.00
C GLU A 640 42.47 12.15 13.67
N SER A 641 42.03 10.99 13.15
CA SER A 641 40.62 10.75 12.81
C SER A 641 39.75 10.73 14.04
N SER A 642 40.10 10.02 15.13
CA SER A 642 39.31 10.00 16.38
C SER A 642 39.30 11.36 17.06
N LYS A 643 40.45 12.07 17.10
CA LYS A 643 40.57 13.41 17.65
C LYS A 643 39.68 14.43 16.93
N LYS A 644 39.60 14.34 15.60
CA LYS A 644 38.67 15.17 14.80
C LYS A 644 37.22 15.03 15.30
N ILE A 645 36.77 13.80 15.62
CA ILE A 645 35.41 13.55 16.13
C ILE A 645 35.25 14.09 17.57
N GLN A 646 36.21 13.86 18.45
CA GLN A 646 36.21 14.41 19.81
C GLN A 646 36.11 15.94 19.80
N ASP A 647 36.86 16.62 18.93
CA ASP A 647 36.82 18.06 18.77
C ASP A 647 35.44 18.55 18.29
N ALA A 648 34.81 17.81 17.35
CA ALA A 648 33.50 18.13 16.87
C ALA A 648 32.42 18.00 17.96
N VAL A 649 32.44 16.91 18.73
CA VAL A 649 31.51 16.69 19.87
C VAL A 649 31.73 17.76 20.92
N SER A 650 32.99 18.05 21.31
CA SER A 650 33.33 19.09 22.27
C SER A 650 32.83 20.48 21.83
N TYR A 651 32.97 20.80 20.54
CA TYR A 651 32.43 22.03 19.97
C TYR A 651 30.91 22.11 20.13
N ILE A 652 30.18 21.02 19.83
CA ILE A 652 28.71 21.00 19.95
C ILE A 652 28.27 21.10 21.41
N HIS A 653 28.91 20.38 22.32
CA HIS A 653 28.60 20.44 23.74
C HIS A 653 28.71 21.87 24.31
N ARG A 654 29.71 22.65 23.86
CA ARG A 654 29.92 24.05 24.30
C ARG A 654 28.90 25.02 23.69
N HIS A 655 28.57 24.85 22.41
CA HIS A 655 27.77 25.85 21.68
C HIS A 655 26.29 25.48 21.56
N PHE A 656 25.94 24.19 21.72
CA PHE A 656 24.59 23.66 21.56
C PHE A 656 24.26 22.61 22.64
N PRO A 657 24.27 22.98 23.93
CA PRO A 657 24.17 22.02 25.06
C PRO A 657 22.87 21.21 25.07
N ASN A 658 21.80 21.68 24.42
CA ASN A 658 20.50 21.02 24.36
C ASN A 658 20.41 19.93 23.25
N VAL A 659 21.46 19.71 22.45
CA VAL A 659 21.49 18.65 21.46
C VAL A 659 21.97 17.37 22.13
N ASN A 660 21.17 16.31 22.01
CA ASN A 660 21.58 14.96 22.45
C ASN A 660 22.58 14.39 21.43
N ILE A 661 23.84 14.59 21.67
CA ILE A 661 24.94 14.09 20.83
C ILE A 661 26.08 13.61 21.69
N ASP A 662 26.73 12.53 21.27
CA ASP A 662 27.94 12.03 21.91
C ASP A 662 28.82 11.24 20.95
N GLY A 663 30.03 10.93 21.34
CA GLY A 663 31.10 10.21 20.59
C GLY A 663 32.48 10.76 20.93
N GLU A 664 33.54 10.18 20.37
CA GLU A 664 33.47 9.21 19.24
C GLU A 664 32.96 7.85 19.76
N LEU A 665 32.18 7.16 18.91
CA LEU A 665 31.61 5.84 19.20
C LEU A 665 31.73 4.92 17.97
N GLN A 666 32.02 3.65 18.22
CA GLN A 666 31.83 2.60 17.22
C GLN A 666 30.32 2.36 16.96
N ALA A 667 29.98 1.88 15.76
CA ALA A 667 28.60 1.75 15.33
C ALA A 667 27.80 0.72 16.15
N ASP A 668 28.44 -0.37 16.59
CA ASP A 668 27.84 -1.39 17.44
C ASP A 668 27.43 -0.84 18.82
N PHE A 669 28.32 -0.07 19.47
CA PHE A 669 28.00 0.62 20.73
C PHE A 669 26.93 1.68 20.54
N ALA A 670 26.99 2.46 19.45
CA ALA A 670 26.00 3.49 19.15
C ALA A 670 24.58 2.93 19.00
N LEU A 671 24.44 1.73 18.41
CA LEU A 671 23.15 1.11 18.10
C LEU A 671 22.68 0.12 19.19
N ASN A 672 23.54 -0.31 20.08
CA ASN A 672 23.20 -1.24 21.18
C ASN A 672 23.13 -0.51 22.52
N ARG A 673 21.91 -0.24 22.99
CA ARG A 673 21.68 0.49 24.26
C ARG A 673 22.27 -0.21 25.50
N GLU A 674 22.20 -1.54 25.55
CA GLU A 674 22.66 -2.32 26.71
C GLU A 674 24.19 -2.29 26.78
N MET A 675 24.88 -2.48 25.65
CA MET A 675 26.32 -2.35 25.58
C MET A 675 26.79 -0.94 25.96
N LEU A 676 26.13 0.10 25.43
CA LEU A 676 26.47 1.48 25.72
C LEU A 676 26.26 1.79 27.22
N ALA A 677 25.17 1.34 27.80
CA ALA A 677 24.85 1.56 29.22
C ALA A 677 25.83 0.86 30.15
N LYS A 678 26.28 -0.33 29.79
CA LYS A 678 27.20 -1.15 30.58
C LYS A 678 28.62 -0.59 30.56
N GLU A 679 29.14 -0.30 29.36
CA GLU A 679 30.54 0.07 29.17
C GLU A 679 30.78 1.59 29.29
N PHE A 680 29.78 2.43 28.90
CA PHE A 680 29.92 3.89 28.89
C PHE A 680 28.71 4.59 29.55
N PRO A 681 28.43 4.33 30.86
CA PRO A 681 27.27 4.87 31.56
C PRO A 681 27.25 6.40 31.63
N PHE A 682 28.39 7.07 31.44
CA PHE A 682 28.54 8.53 31.41
C PHE A 682 28.05 9.17 30.11
N SER A 683 27.85 8.39 29.05
CA SER A 683 27.45 8.92 27.75
C SER A 683 26.11 9.63 27.81
N LYS A 684 25.99 10.78 27.14
CA LYS A 684 24.72 11.51 26.99
C LYS A 684 23.66 10.71 26.21
N LEU A 685 24.06 9.65 25.52
CA LEU A 685 23.17 8.75 24.79
C LEU A 685 22.72 7.54 25.63
N ASN A 686 23.22 7.39 26.84
CA ASN A 686 22.82 6.28 27.72
C ASN A 686 21.30 6.25 27.91
N GLY A 687 20.72 5.04 27.76
CA GLY A 687 19.27 4.81 27.85
C GLY A 687 18.43 5.36 26.69
N LYS A 688 19.04 6.00 25.69
CA LYS A 688 18.36 6.59 24.53
C LYS A 688 18.57 5.74 23.27
N LYS A 689 17.55 5.67 22.40
CA LYS A 689 17.70 5.07 21.07
C LYS A 689 18.39 6.07 20.14
N VAL A 690 19.59 5.74 19.66
CA VAL A 690 20.27 6.51 18.63
C VAL A 690 19.52 6.37 17.31
N ASN A 691 19.28 7.48 16.63
CA ASN A 691 18.54 7.55 15.37
C ASN A 691 19.14 8.55 14.36
N VAL A 692 20.34 9.07 14.66
CA VAL A 692 21.13 9.89 13.75
C VAL A 692 22.60 9.47 13.87
N LEU A 693 23.20 9.07 12.75
CA LEU A 693 24.60 8.68 12.65
C LEU A 693 25.36 9.69 11.79
N ILE A 694 26.41 10.29 12.38
CA ILE A 694 27.31 11.20 11.66
C ILE A 694 28.64 10.50 11.43
N PHE A 695 29.01 10.39 10.17
CA PHE A 695 30.20 9.67 9.73
C PHE A 695 31.43 10.59 9.63
N PRO A 696 32.65 10.06 9.85
CA PRO A 696 33.89 10.85 9.83
C PRO A 696 34.26 11.37 8.44
N ASN A 697 33.81 10.72 7.38
CA ASN A 697 34.12 11.05 5.99
C ASN A 697 33.02 10.48 5.05
N LEU A 698 33.05 10.89 3.77
CA LEU A 698 32.10 10.49 2.76
C LEU A 698 32.15 9.00 2.44
N GLU A 699 33.34 8.42 2.38
CA GLU A 699 33.54 7.00 2.01
C GLU A 699 32.80 6.08 2.97
N SER A 700 33.02 6.27 4.30
CA SER A 700 32.34 5.47 5.32
C SER A 700 30.81 5.65 5.28
N ALA A 701 30.31 6.87 5.08
CA ALA A 701 28.90 7.14 5.02
C ALA A 701 28.23 6.55 3.77
N ASN A 702 28.83 6.76 2.60
CA ASN A 702 28.29 6.31 1.32
C ASN A 702 28.29 4.78 1.21
N ILE A 703 29.37 4.12 1.61
CA ILE A 703 29.47 2.66 1.63
C ILE A 703 28.39 2.07 2.56
N THR A 704 28.29 2.59 3.79
CA THR A 704 27.29 2.11 4.77
C THR A 704 25.87 2.31 4.25
N TYR A 705 25.55 3.48 3.69
CA TYR A 705 24.25 3.76 3.11
C TYR A 705 23.88 2.75 2.02
N LYS A 706 24.81 2.53 1.06
CA LYS A 706 24.56 1.62 -0.06
C LYS A 706 24.46 0.16 0.36
N LEU A 707 25.30 -0.27 1.34
CA LEU A 707 25.23 -1.62 1.90
C LEU A 707 23.89 -1.86 2.60
N LEU A 708 23.44 -0.95 3.46
CA LEU A 708 22.16 -1.07 4.15
C LEU A 708 20.99 -1.11 3.16
N LYS A 709 20.99 -0.24 2.15
CA LYS A 709 19.96 -0.25 1.10
C LYS A 709 19.90 -1.59 0.37
N GLN A 710 21.03 -2.22 0.11
CA GLN A 710 21.11 -3.45 -0.70
C GLN A 710 20.88 -4.73 0.12
N ILE A 711 21.38 -4.79 1.36
CA ILE A 711 21.32 -6.01 2.20
C ILE A 711 19.98 -6.10 2.94
N ASP A 712 19.54 -5.01 3.55
CA ASP A 712 18.33 -4.96 4.36
C ASP A 712 17.06 -4.69 3.52
N GLY A 713 17.22 -4.34 2.24
CA GLY A 713 16.09 -3.93 1.38
C GLY A 713 15.37 -2.68 1.88
N SER A 714 15.99 -1.95 2.84
CA SER A 714 15.38 -0.80 3.51
C SER A 714 15.07 0.31 2.52
N GLU A 715 13.84 0.80 2.55
CA GLU A 715 13.46 2.03 1.85
C GLU A 715 14.27 3.22 2.36
N SER A 716 14.53 4.18 1.49
CA SER A 716 15.26 5.39 1.86
C SER A 716 14.61 6.66 1.32
N VAL A 717 14.70 7.74 2.07
CA VAL A 717 14.34 9.10 1.63
C VAL A 717 15.59 9.94 1.55
N GLY A 718 15.92 10.40 0.35
CA GLY A 718 17.12 11.23 0.13
C GLY A 718 17.84 10.93 -1.20
N PRO A 719 18.95 11.63 -1.43
CA PRO A 719 19.65 12.52 -0.49
C PRO A 719 18.92 13.85 -0.26
N ILE A 720 18.65 14.17 1.00
CA ILE A 720 18.10 15.46 1.41
C ILE A 720 19.23 16.46 1.50
N ILE A 721 19.22 17.47 0.64
CA ILE A 721 20.29 18.47 0.61
C ILE A 721 20.08 19.49 1.72
N LEU A 722 21.13 19.73 2.48
CA LEU A 722 21.13 20.59 3.66
C LEU A 722 21.94 21.86 3.40
N GLY A 723 21.42 22.99 3.88
CA GLY A 723 22.19 24.24 3.95
C GLY A 723 22.00 25.22 2.80
N PHE A 724 21.10 24.99 1.84
CA PHE A 724 20.69 25.99 0.87
C PHE A 724 19.79 27.08 1.51
N LYS A 725 19.86 28.30 0.97
CA LYS A 725 19.04 29.44 1.39
C LYS A 725 17.55 29.17 1.16
N LYS A 726 17.19 28.61 -0.01
CA LYS A 726 15.83 28.16 -0.37
C LYS A 726 15.80 26.66 -0.63
N PRO A 727 14.63 26.01 -0.53
CA PRO A 727 14.53 24.55 -0.74
C PRO A 727 14.89 24.14 -2.17
N ALA A 728 15.91 23.31 -2.28
CA ALA A 728 16.29 22.70 -3.56
C ALA A 728 16.88 21.31 -3.26
N HIS A 729 16.30 20.30 -3.85
CA HIS A 729 16.69 18.91 -3.61
C HIS A 729 17.03 18.22 -4.91
N ILE A 730 18.04 17.35 -4.85
CA ILE A 730 18.55 16.58 -5.98
C ILE A 730 18.22 15.12 -5.70
N ILE A 731 17.44 14.50 -6.57
CA ILE A 731 17.15 13.07 -6.50
C ILE A 731 18.28 12.25 -7.13
N GLN A 732 18.28 10.95 -6.88
CA GLN A 732 19.24 10.04 -7.51
C GLN A 732 18.83 9.75 -8.96
N LEU A 733 19.82 9.40 -9.79
CA LEU A 733 19.57 8.93 -11.16
C LEU A 733 18.63 7.70 -11.11
N GLY A 734 17.53 7.76 -11.86
CA GLY A 734 16.55 6.68 -11.91
C GLY A 734 15.78 6.45 -10.60
N ALA A 735 15.60 7.50 -9.79
CA ALA A 735 14.76 7.43 -8.59
C ALA A 735 13.33 6.99 -8.92
N SER A 736 12.75 6.14 -8.07
CA SER A 736 11.36 5.71 -8.25
C SER A 736 10.36 6.84 -8.04
N VAL A 737 9.15 6.66 -8.54
CA VAL A 737 8.05 7.62 -8.35
C VAL A 737 7.78 7.87 -6.86
N ASP A 738 7.82 6.83 -6.02
CA ASP A 738 7.62 6.95 -4.56
C ASP A 738 8.74 7.77 -3.91
N GLU A 739 10.00 7.53 -4.28
CA GLU A 739 11.15 8.33 -3.80
C GLU A 739 10.97 9.81 -4.18
N MET A 740 10.51 10.11 -5.41
CA MET A 740 10.25 11.47 -5.86
C MET A 740 9.07 12.13 -5.12
N VAL A 741 7.99 11.41 -4.86
CA VAL A 741 6.85 11.91 -4.07
C VAL A 741 7.28 12.22 -2.63
N ASN A 742 8.06 11.32 -2.00
CA ASN A 742 8.60 11.54 -0.66
C ASN A 742 9.53 12.75 -0.60
N MET A 743 10.40 12.91 -1.60
CA MET A 743 11.28 14.07 -1.71
C MET A 743 10.51 15.37 -1.98
N SER A 744 9.38 15.30 -2.68
CA SER A 744 8.47 16.44 -2.86
C SER A 744 7.85 16.88 -1.54
N ALA A 745 7.42 15.95 -0.71
CA ALA A 745 6.94 16.26 0.64
C ALA A 745 8.04 16.90 1.51
N VAL A 746 9.30 16.43 1.41
CA VAL A 746 10.46 17.07 2.06
C VAL A 746 10.63 18.50 1.59
N ALA A 747 10.58 18.75 0.27
CA ALA A 747 10.75 20.08 -0.32
C ALA A 747 9.67 21.06 0.15
N VAL A 748 8.41 20.61 0.20
CA VAL A 748 7.28 21.41 0.71
C VAL A 748 7.47 21.78 2.17
N VAL A 749 7.79 20.81 3.04
CA VAL A 749 7.93 21.06 4.48
C VAL A 749 9.18 21.91 4.77
N ASP A 750 10.27 21.76 4.00
CA ASP A 750 11.43 22.66 4.07
C ASP A 750 11.03 24.10 3.69
N ALA A 751 10.21 24.28 2.63
CA ALA A 751 9.68 25.58 2.22
C ALA A 751 8.82 26.21 3.33
N GLN A 752 7.90 25.46 3.92
CA GLN A 752 7.08 25.92 5.05
C GLN A 752 7.93 26.39 6.24
N GLN A 753 9.04 25.70 6.54
CA GLN A 753 9.91 26.07 7.66
C GLN A 753 10.75 27.32 7.39
N LYS A 754 11.19 27.52 6.16
CA LYS A 754 12.01 28.69 5.76
C LYS A 754 11.17 29.96 5.74
N GLN A 755 9.94 29.89 5.21
CA GLN A 755 9.01 31.02 5.22
C GLN A 755 8.58 31.49 6.63
N ARG A 756 8.50 30.58 7.62
CA ARG A 756 8.21 30.95 9.02
C ARG A 756 9.34 31.72 9.72
N LYS A 757 10.54 31.71 9.12
CA LYS A 757 11.73 32.38 9.70
C LYS A 757 12.07 33.72 9.03
N GLU A 758 11.50 33.96 7.85
CA GLU A 758 11.45 35.27 7.21
C GLU A 758 10.30 36.11 7.80
#